data_d118ef4da46e5b39106bfed4a7a8ab17
#
_entry.id   d118ef4da46e5b39106bfed4a7a8ab17
#
_cell.length_a   1.000
_cell.length_b   1.000
_cell.length_c   1.000
_cell.angle_alpha   90.00
_cell.angle_beta   90.00
_cell.angle_gamma   90.00
#
_symmetry.space_group_name_H-M   'P 1'
#
loop_
_entity.id
_entity.type
_entity.pdbx_description
1 polymer ?
#
loop_
_entity_poly.entity_id
_entity_poly.type
_entity_poly.pdbx_seq_one_letter_code
_entity_poly.pdbx_strand_id
1 'polypeptide(L)'
;MLSLLVAHSASAQYNKEYFFWVGRHFLIENNYSEAIKTLNILLRVDEDAYEAYFLRGIAKYNLDDLLGAEVDFTNAIEKNPVFTNAYTYRAITRSRLGNYDDALKDFQEAIDLRPDLPNPYYSRGVTRLLNQQFKEAIEDFDMFIRHDAKVIDAYINRGTSYLYLKDTTAAYHNYNLAIRTNRENPDGYNRRGSLLMAQQKYDEALADFNKAVECDSSYLLSFFNRATVLSYLNRPVESLSDFDRTIELDSTNSLAYFNRAIVRSHIGDYNRALEDYNQVAYYTPENVLVYYNRALLHTQLGDLKAALHDYDRAIELYPDFANAYINRGNIRYMLRDTKGARQDRQTADRKIAEYRSKLKDSVSYSIYSDTTHRFDQLLSFDTKMAGSNFERITTHSSGENLALIPLFRFTITRADSITTIDPKRYHLQRVEDFVAQLSQPNLKLSRRECDIPTDSLVDLDSHLAERIVANVDDWQPLFLRGITQSLIKQYTNAVATYTAAIERAPSNPFLYLNRSTTQAEMIDFISSIDNSYQRITIDADPVNRLQNASARSYNYDEAIADLNKAIKLYPAFAYAYYNRANLQALSGKLPEAFDDYTKAIELWPNFAEAYYNRGLVQIYMKDTRKGCLDLSKAGELGIANAYQLLQRYASAKHD
;
A
#
# COMPACT_ATOMS: atom_id res chain seq x y z
N MET A 1 -69.41 -18.27 -0.06
CA MET A 1 -68.57 -17.13 -0.46
C MET A 1 -67.18 -17.37 0.12
N LEU A 2 -66.27 -17.95 -0.67
CA LEU A 2 -64.87 -18.12 -0.28
C LEU A 2 -64.16 -16.81 -0.70
N SER A 3 -63.71 -16.05 0.25
CA SER A 3 -62.80 -14.93 0.02
C SER A 3 -61.37 -15.48 -0.11
N LEU A 4 -60.87 -15.52 -1.33
CA LEU A 4 -59.46 -15.70 -1.60
C LEU A 4 -58.68 -14.50 -1.03
N LEU A 5 -57.99 -14.70 0.08
CA LEU A 5 -56.92 -13.85 0.51
C LEU A 5 -55.71 -14.15 -0.37
N VAL A 6 -55.54 -13.34 -1.42
CA VAL A 6 -54.29 -13.25 -2.16
C VAL A 6 -53.28 -12.53 -1.26
N ALA A 7 -52.45 -13.31 -0.59
CA ALA A 7 -51.28 -12.76 0.05
C ALA A 7 -50.37 -12.19 -1.06
N HIS A 8 -50.45 -10.88 -1.27
CA HIS A 8 -49.38 -10.18 -1.99
C HIS A 8 -48.14 -10.24 -1.11
N SER A 9 -47.24 -11.15 -1.46
CA SER A 9 -45.87 -11.04 -1.05
C SER A 9 -45.34 -9.72 -1.60
N ALA A 10 -45.31 -8.67 -0.77
CA ALA A 10 -44.55 -7.47 -1.07
C ALA A 10 -43.08 -7.88 -1.09
N SER A 11 -42.61 -8.40 -2.22
CA SER A 11 -41.19 -8.41 -2.51
C SER A 11 -40.81 -6.94 -2.54
N ALA A 12 -40.06 -6.48 -1.54
CA ALA A 12 -39.42 -5.18 -1.56
C ALA A 12 -38.57 -5.16 -2.82
N GLN A 13 -39.08 -4.56 -3.88
CA GLN A 13 -38.39 -4.43 -5.14
C GLN A 13 -37.27 -3.41 -4.89
N TYR A 14 -36.07 -3.91 -4.66
CA TYR A 14 -34.89 -3.04 -4.53
C TYR A 14 -34.86 -2.14 -5.77
N ASN A 15 -34.97 -0.84 -5.57
CA ASN A 15 -34.93 0.12 -6.66
C ASN A 15 -33.48 0.21 -7.17
N LYS A 16 -33.16 -0.50 -8.25
CA LYS A 16 -31.83 -0.54 -8.89
C LYS A 16 -31.32 0.87 -9.21
N GLU A 17 -32.22 1.74 -9.74
CA GLU A 17 -31.89 3.12 -10.08
C GLU A 17 -31.45 3.91 -8.83
N TYR A 18 -32.10 3.72 -7.70
CA TYR A 18 -31.72 4.37 -6.45
C TYR A 18 -30.26 4.04 -6.06
N PHE A 19 -29.89 2.76 -6.03
CA PHE A 19 -28.53 2.36 -5.68
C PHE A 19 -27.50 2.82 -6.72
N PHE A 20 -27.86 2.87 -7.99
CA PHE A 20 -26.99 3.43 -9.02
C PHE A 20 -26.70 4.92 -8.80
N TRP A 21 -27.74 5.72 -8.60
CA TRP A 21 -27.60 7.16 -8.39
C TRP A 21 -26.90 7.50 -7.07
N VAL A 22 -27.20 6.79 -5.99
CA VAL A 22 -26.53 6.96 -4.69
C VAL A 22 -25.06 6.56 -4.78
N GLY A 23 -24.74 5.44 -5.43
CA GLY A 23 -23.36 5.04 -5.65
C GLY A 23 -22.56 6.06 -6.47
N ARG A 24 -23.17 6.60 -7.53
CA ARG A 24 -22.60 7.69 -8.34
C ARG A 24 -22.42 8.99 -7.53
N HIS A 25 -23.38 9.32 -6.68
CA HIS A 25 -23.28 10.50 -5.80
C HIS A 25 -22.08 10.40 -4.85
N PHE A 26 -21.90 9.26 -4.18
CA PHE A 26 -20.73 9.04 -3.33
C PHE A 26 -19.40 9.12 -4.10
N LEU A 27 -19.35 8.71 -5.37
CA LEU A 27 -18.16 8.91 -6.21
C LEU A 27 -17.85 10.40 -6.43
N ILE A 28 -18.87 11.21 -6.69
CA ILE A 28 -18.72 12.67 -6.89
C ILE A 28 -18.23 13.34 -5.60
N GLU A 29 -18.65 12.85 -4.44
CA GLU A 29 -18.22 13.34 -3.14
C GLU A 29 -16.88 12.74 -2.67
N ASN A 30 -16.19 11.97 -3.51
CA ASN A 30 -14.96 11.25 -3.18
C ASN A 30 -15.10 10.26 -2.00
N ASN A 31 -16.34 9.87 -1.66
CA ASN A 31 -16.60 8.86 -0.64
C ASN A 31 -16.60 7.45 -1.26
N TYR A 32 -15.43 7.01 -1.68
CA TYR A 32 -15.25 5.78 -2.47
C TYR A 32 -15.68 4.52 -1.72
N SER A 33 -15.48 4.46 -0.41
CA SER A 33 -15.86 3.30 0.40
C SER A 33 -17.39 3.10 0.44
N GLU A 34 -18.17 4.17 0.60
CA GLU A 34 -19.64 4.09 0.58
C GLU A 34 -20.17 3.86 -0.84
N ALA A 35 -19.49 4.40 -1.86
CA ALA A 35 -19.78 4.08 -3.26
C ALA A 35 -19.67 2.56 -3.51
N ILE A 36 -18.57 1.93 -3.09
CA ILE A 36 -18.36 0.48 -3.24
C ILE A 36 -19.45 -0.32 -2.53
N LYS A 37 -19.77 0.03 -1.27
CA LYS A 37 -20.84 -0.66 -0.52
C LYS A 37 -22.18 -0.57 -1.22
N THR A 38 -22.54 0.61 -1.69
CA THR A 38 -23.81 0.87 -2.38
C THR A 38 -23.90 0.12 -3.71
N LEU A 39 -22.82 0.17 -4.53
CA LEU A 39 -22.75 -0.52 -5.81
C LEU A 39 -22.72 -2.05 -5.63
N ASN A 40 -22.16 -2.56 -4.54
CA ASN A 40 -22.25 -3.98 -4.19
C ASN A 40 -23.70 -4.42 -3.96
N ILE A 41 -24.54 -3.57 -3.35
CA ILE A 41 -25.98 -3.88 -3.20
C ILE A 41 -26.63 -3.96 -4.58
N LEU A 42 -26.33 -3.02 -5.45
CA LEU A 42 -26.84 -3.02 -6.84
C LEU A 42 -26.42 -4.31 -7.57
N LEU A 43 -25.14 -4.67 -7.53
CA LEU A 43 -24.61 -5.85 -8.22
C LEU A 43 -25.11 -7.19 -7.65
N ARG A 44 -25.58 -7.21 -6.40
CA ARG A 44 -26.30 -8.38 -5.82
C ARG A 44 -27.70 -8.55 -6.37
N VAL A 45 -28.34 -7.42 -6.73
CA VAL A 45 -29.70 -7.40 -7.30
C VAL A 45 -29.68 -7.59 -8.81
N ASP A 46 -28.62 -7.09 -9.46
CA ASP A 46 -28.43 -7.11 -10.90
C ASP A 46 -26.97 -7.40 -11.24
N GLU A 47 -26.67 -8.65 -11.47
CA GLU A 47 -25.31 -9.12 -11.83
C GLU A 47 -24.88 -8.71 -13.24
N ASP A 48 -25.79 -8.21 -14.06
CA ASP A 48 -25.52 -7.77 -15.44
C ASP A 48 -25.37 -6.23 -15.55
N ALA A 49 -25.46 -5.50 -14.44
CA ALA A 49 -25.31 -4.05 -14.41
C ALA A 49 -23.84 -3.62 -14.69
N TYR A 50 -23.45 -3.59 -15.97
CA TYR A 50 -22.09 -3.25 -16.40
C TYR A 50 -21.63 -1.87 -15.91
N GLU A 51 -22.54 -0.89 -15.85
CA GLU A 51 -22.24 0.45 -15.33
C GLU A 51 -21.91 0.43 -13.84
N ALA A 52 -22.50 -0.46 -13.07
CA ALA A 52 -22.20 -0.59 -11.65
C ALA A 52 -20.79 -1.19 -11.42
N TYR A 53 -20.39 -2.17 -12.22
CA TYR A 53 -18.99 -2.63 -12.22
C TYR A 53 -18.04 -1.49 -12.59
N PHE A 54 -18.35 -0.75 -13.63
CA PHE A 54 -17.52 0.37 -14.06
C PHE A 54 -17.37 1.44 -12.97
N LEU A 55 -18.45 1.88 -12.33
CA LEU A 55 -18.40 2.86 -11.25
C LEU A 55 -17.66 2.32 -10.03
N ARG A 56 -17.83 1.04 -9.68
CA ARG A 56 -17.07 0.41 -8.59
C ARG A 56 -15.59 0.31 -8.93
N GLY A 57 -15.24 -0.01 -10.17
CA GLY A 57 -13.88 0.05 -10.69
C GLY A 57 -13.26 1.44 -10.54
N ILE A 58 -13.99 2.52 -10.84
CA ILE A 58 -13.54 3.90 -10.61
C ILE A 58 -13.31 4.16 -9.11
N ALA A 59 -14.21 3.71 -8.23
CA ALA A 59 -14.04 3.88 -6.79
C ALA A 59 -12.76 3.17 -6.29
N LYS A 60 -12.54 1.94 -6.72
CA LYS A 60 -11.34 1.16 -6.37
C LYS A 60 -10.06 1.80 -6.93
N TYR A 61 -10.11 2.28 -8.18
CA TYR A 61 -8.98 2.99 -8.81
C TYR A 61 -8.54 4.21 -7.99
N ASN A 62 -9.50 5.00 -7.49
CA ASN A 62 -9.21 6.15 -6.64
C ASN A 62 -8.75 5.77 -5.23
N LEU A 63 -9.07 4.57 -4.75
CA LEU A 63 -8.51 4.00 -3.51
C LEU A 63 -7.15 3.31 -3.72
N ASP A 64 -6.59 3.41 -4.94
CA ASP A 64 -5.33 2.76 -5.33
C ASP A 64 -5.42 1.21 -5.39
N ASP A 65 -6.62 0.66 -5.35
CA ASP A 65 -6.89 -0.75 -5.58
C ASP A 65 -6.91 -1.03 -7.08
N LEU A 66 -5.74 -0.96 -7.72
CA LEU A 66 -5.61 -1.08 -9.16
C LEU A 66 -5.98 -2.49 -9.67
N LEU A 67 -5.62 -3.54 -8.92
CA LEU A 67 -5.95 -4.91 -9.31
C LEU A 67 -7.45 -5.18 -9.21
N GLY A 68 -8.11 -4.72 -8.15
CA GLY A 68 -9.55 -4.82 -8.01
C GLY A 68 -10.30 -3.96 -9.02
N ALA A 69 -9.76 -2.80 -9.41
CA ALA A 69 -10.31 -1.96 -10.47
C ALA A 69 -10.22 -2.64 -11.84
N GLU A 70 -9.06 -3.27 -12.18
CA GLU A 70 -8.90 -4.04 -13.42
C GLU A 70 -9.94 -5.16 -13.54
N VAL A 71 -10.21 -5.88 -12.45
CA VAL A 71 -11.24 -6.93 -12.40
C VAL A 71 -12.63 -6.33 -12.67
N ASP A 72 -12.99 -5.23 -12.03
CA ASP A 72 -14.30 -4.60 -12.21
C ASP A 72 -14.48 -4.03 -13.62
N PHE A 73 -13.48 -3.40 -14.22
CA PHE A 73 -13.53 -2.97 -15.62
C PHE A 73 -13.63 -4.16 -16.59
N THR A 74 -12.98 -5.28 -16.26
CA THR A 74 -13.10 -6.52 -17.05
C THR A 74 -14.53 -7.06 -16.99
N ASN A 75 -15.13 -7.14 -15.80
CA ASN A 75 -16.52 -7.53 -15.66
C ASN A 75 -17.46 -6.60 -16.43
N ALA A 76 -17.22 -5.28 -16.39
CA ALA A 76 -18.01 -4.31 -17.16
C ALA A 76 -17.94 -4.57 -18.68
N ILE A 77 -16.77 -4.90 -19.21
CA ILE A 77 -16.54 -5.24 -20.63
C ILE A 77 -17.22 -6.58 -20.99
N GLU A 78 -17.10 -7.59 -20.12
CA GLU A 78 -17.76 -8.89 -20.33
C GLU A 78 -19.30 -8.74 -20.43
N LYS A 79 -19.89 -7.86 -19.62
CA LYS A 79 -21.33 -7.59 -19.66
C LYS A 79 -21.74 -6.67 -20.81
N ASN A 80 -20.88 -5.75 -21.23
CA ASN A 80 -21.10 -4.86 -22.36
C ASN A 80 -19.83 -4.65 -23.18
N PRO A 81 -19.56 -5.50 -24.20
CA PRO A 81 -18.34 -5.44 -25.02
C PRO A 81 -18.14 -4.17 -25.86
N VAL A 82 -19.17 -3.33 -25.99
CA VAL A 82 -19.07 -2.05 -26.72
C VAL A 82 -18.93 -0.84 -25.79
N PHE A 83 -18.71 -1.05 -24.51
CA PHE A 83 -18.60 0.01 -23.53
C PHE A 83 -17.18 0.61 -23.51
N THR A 84 -16.93 1.55 -24.40
CA THR A 84 -15.64 2.21 -24.66
C THR A 84 -14.95 2.74 -23.40
N ASN A 85 -15.71 3.31 -22.46
CA ASN A 85 -15.14 3.85 -21.23
C ASN A 85 -14.48 2.75 -20.36
N ALA A 86 -15.03 1.54 -20.32
CA ALA A 86 -14.45 0.45 -19.53
C ALA A 86 -13.11 0.01 -20.11
N TYR A 87 -12.95 -0.07 -21.43
CA TYR A 87 -11.65 -0.30 -22.06
C TYR A 87 -10.65 0.79 -21.72
N THR A 88 -11.06 2.07 -21.86
CA THR A 88 -10.18 3.21 -21.56
C THR A 88 -9.69 3.19 -20.12
N TYR A 89 -10.56 2.98 -19.14
CA TYR A 89 -10.17 2.97 -17.74
C TYR A 89 -9.41 1.71 -17.36
N ARG A 90 -9.70 0.54 -17.95
CA ARG A 90 -8.89 -0.65 -17.78
C ARG A 90 -7.48 -0.45 -18.32
N ALA A 91 -7.36 0.18 -19.49
CA ALA A 91 -6.07 0.53 -20.09
C ALA A 91 -5.26 1.49 -19.20
N ILE A 92 -5.88 2.55 -18.67
CA ILE A 92 -5.24 3.47 -17.72
C ILE A 92 -4.76 2.71 -16.48
N THR A 93 -5.59 1.81 -15.95
CA THR A 93 -5.26 0.99 -14.79
C THR A 93 -4.08 0.06 -15.06
N ARG A 94 -4.08 -0.62 -16.22
CA ARG A 94 -2.98 -1.48 -16.68
C ARG A 94 -1.69 -0.70 -16.90
N SER A 95 -1.79 0.51 -17.44
CA SER A 95 -0.64 1.41 -17.60
C SER A 95 -0.02 1.77 -16.25
N ARG A 96 -0.83 2.07 -15.23
CA ARG A 96 -0.34 2.30 -13.85
C ARG A 96 0.29 1.06 -13.22
N LEU A 97 -0.19 -0.13 -13.56
CA LEU A 97 0.41 -1.41 -13.14
C LEU A 97 1.70 -1.76 -13.92
N GLY A 98 2.09 -0.96 -14.92
CA GLY A 98 3.24 -1.25 -15.79
C GLY A 98 2.96 -2.25 -16.92
N ASN A 99 1.72 -2.71 -17.07
CA ASN A 99 1.29 -3.65 -18.11
C ASN A 99 0.98 -2.91 -19.41
N TYR A 100 2.00 -2.25 -19.99
CA TYR A 100 1.83 -1.33 -21.12
C TYR A 100 1.26 -2.00 -22.37
N ASP A 101 1.71 -3.21 -22.72
CA ASP A 101 1.28 -3.90 -23.94
C ASP A 101 -0.22 -4.22 -23.91
N ASP A 102 -0.76 -4.66 -22.78
CA ASP A 102 -2.18 -4.94 -22.63
C ASP A 102 -3.01 -3.64 -22.51
N ALA A 103 -2.42 -2.60 -21.92
CA ALA A 103 -3.03 -1.27 -21.90
C ALA A 103 -3.18 -0.72 -23.33
N LEU A 104 -2.15 -0.84 -24.19
CA LEU A 104 -2.18 -0.38 -25.57
C LEU A 104 -3.22 -1.11 -26.41
N LYS A 105 -3.46 -2.41 -26.19
CA LYS A 105 -4.53 -3.17 -26.85
C LYS A 105 -5.89 -2.63 -26.45
N ASP A 106 -6.15 -2.42 -25.16
CA ASP A 106 -7.42 -1.87 -24.68
C ASP A 106 -7.69 -0.46 -25.22
N PHE A 107 -6.68 0.41 -25.29
CA PHE A 107 -6.82 1.72 -25.92
C PHE A 107 -7.15 1.58 -27.42
N GLN A 108 -6.57 0.62 -28.12
CA GLN A 108 -6.88 0.37 -29.53
C GLN A 108 -8.35 -0.03 -29.69
N GLU A 109 -8.83 -0.99 -28.87
CA GLU A 109 -10.25 -1.38 -28.85
C GLU A 109 -11.17 -0.18 -28.56
N ALA A 110 -10.82 0.66 -27.60
CA ALA A 110 -11.59 1.87 -27.29
C ALA A 110 -11.65 2.84 -28.49
N ILE A 111 -10.56 3.00 -29.22
CA ILE A 111 -10.47 3.86 -30.41
C ILE A 111 -11.23 3.24 -31.60
N ASP A 112 -11.14 1.93 -31.79
CA ASP A 112 -11.85 1.23 -32.88
C ASP A 112 -13.37 1.30 -32.68
N LEU A 113 -13.84 1.19 -31.43
CA LEU A 113 -15.25 1.37 -31.07
C LEU A 113 -15.72 2.82 -31.24
N ARG A 114 -14.93 3.79 -30.86
CA ARG A 114 -15.27 5.22 -30.87
C ARG A 114 -14.07 6.09 -31.28
N PRO A 115 -13.75 6.17 -32.57
CA PRO A 115 -12.60 6.95 -33.06
C PRO A 115 -12.78 8.47 -32.94
N ASP A 116 -13.99 8.92 -32.67
CA ASP A 116 -14.37 10.32 -32.43
C ASP A 116 -14.03 10.80 -30.99
N LEU A 117 -13.76 9.89 -30.04
CA LEU A 117 -13.44 10.26 -28.67
C LEU A 117 -11.97 10.63 -28.53
N PRO A 118 -11.61 11.83 -28.05
CA PRO A 118 -10.22 12.25 -27.92
C PRO A 118 -9.47 11.58 -26.75
N ASN A 119 -10.15 11.31 -25.62
CA ASN A 119 -9.52 10.85 -24.40
C ASN A 119 -8.70 9.55 -24.54
N PRO A 120 -9.16 8.51 -25.28
CA PRO A 120 -8.34 7.32 -25.50
C PRO A 120 -7.01 7.60 -26.19
N TYR A 121 -6.98 8.54 -27.17
CA TYR A 121 -5.72 8.95 -27.83
C TYR A 121 -4.76 9.61 -26.83
N TYR A 122 -5.27 10.56 -26.02
CA TYR A 122 -4.44 11.21 -25.00
C TYR A 122 -3.83 10.19 -24.02
N SER A 123 -4.65 9.31 -23.45
CA SER A 123 -4.22 8.32 -22.48
C SER A 123 -3.28 7.27 -23.10
N ARG A 124 -3.51 6.88 -24.37
CA ARG A 124 -2.60 6.00 -25.10
C ARG A 124 -1.26 6.69 -25.38
N GLY A 125 -1.29 7.97 -25.74
CA GLY A 125 -0.08 8.79 -25.91
C GLY A 125 0.76 8.87 -24.65
N VAL A 126 0.11 9.08 -23.47
CA VAL A 126 0.81 9.05 -22.17
C VAL A 126 1.40 7.66 -21.89
N THR A 127 0.64 6.60 -22.15
CA THR A 127 1.11 5.22 -21.95
C THR A 127 2.31 4.91 -22.88
N ARG A 128 2.26 5.34 -24.14
CA ARG A 128 3.37 5.20 -25.09
C ARG A 128 4.60 5.99 -24.65
N LEU A 129 4.41 7.21 -24.11
CA LEU A 129 5.51 7.99 -23.53
C LEU A 129 6.18 7.25 -22.37
N LEU A 130 5.41 6.67 -21.45
CA LEU A 130 5.92 5.86 -20.35
C LEU A 130 6.63 4.58 -20.85
N ASN A 131 6.12 3.99 -21.92
CA ASN A 131 6.71 2.79 -22.57
C ASN A 131 7.81 3.15 -23.59
N GLN A 132 8.29 4.39 -23.59
CA GLN A 132 9.39 4.89 -24.45
C GLN A 132 9.11 4.82 -25.97
N GLN A 133 7.85 4.72 -26.36
CA GLN A 133 7.39 4.77 -27.76
C GLN A 133 7.11 6.22 -28.16
N PHE A 134 8.17 7.04 -28.20
CA PHE A 134 8.04 8.49 -28.28
C PHE A 134 7.44 9.02 -29.60
N LYS A 135 7.73 8.36 -30.73
CA LYS A 135 7.18 8.76 -32.03
C LYS A 135 5.68 8.53 -32.10
N GLU A 136 5.26 7.35 -31.68
CA GLU A 136 3.86 6.96 -31.64
C GLU A 136 3.07 7.78 -30.61
N ALA A 137 3.71 8.17 -29.49
CA ALA A 137 3.11 9.08 -28.52
C ALA A 137 2.84 10.45 -29.12
N ILE A 138 3.74 11.00 -29.95
CA ILE A 138 3.55 12.27 -30.66
C ILE A 138 2.32 12.20 -31.58
N GLU A 139 2.17 11.10 -32.33
CA GLU A 139 1.01 10.89 -33.21
C GLU A 139 -0.31 10.92 -32.43
N ASP A 140 -0.36 10.26 -31.28
CA ASP A 140 -1.53 10.26 -30.43
C ASP A 140 -1.84 11.64 -29.86
N PHE A 141 -0.82 12.37 -29.38
CA PHE A 141 -1.02 13.75 -28.92
C PHE A 141 -1.44 14.67 -30.06
N ASP A 142 -0.96 14.46 -31.28
CA ASP A 142 -1.41 15.19 -32.47
C ASP A 142 -2.90 14.96 -32.75
N MET A 143 -3.35 13.70 -32.63
CA MET A 143 -4.76 13.37 -32.79
C MET A 143 -5.61 14.04 -31.69
N PHE A 144 -5.18 13.97 -30.45
CA PHE A 144 -5.89 14.61 -29.33
C PHE A 144 -5.97 16.14 -29.52
N ILE A 145 -4.87 16.81 -29.85
CA ILE A 145 -4.80 18.27 -30.01
C ILE A 145 -5.68 18.77 -31.16
N ARG A 146 -5.90 17.96 -32.22
CA ARG A 146 -6.84 18.31 -33.28
C ARG A 146 -8.30 18.39 -32.79
N HIS A 147 -8.64 17.60 -31.77
CA HIS A 147 -9.97 17.61 -31.17
C HIS A 147 -10.09 18.64 -30.06
N ASP A 148 -9.07 18.77 -29.21
CA ASP A 148 -9.04 19.72 -28.12
C ASP A 148 -7.67 20.39 -27.98
N ALA A 149 -7.54 21.57 -28.59
CA ALA A 149 -6.31 22.38 -28.55
C ALA A 149 -6.16 23.20 -27.26
N LYS A 150 -7.07 23.07 -26.27
CA LYS A 150 -7.04 23.86 -25.03
C LYS A 150 -6.35 23.14 -23.88
N VAL A 151 -6.06 21.86 -24.01
CA VAL A 151 -5.43 21.05 -22.97
C VAL A 151 -3.92 21.22 -23.01
N ILE A 152 -3.37 21.88 -22.02
CA ILE A 152 -1.95 22.23 -21.91
C ILE A 152 -1.08 20.99 -21.85
N ASP A 153 -1.52 19.99 -21.08
CA ASP A 153 -0.76 18.75 -20.83
C ASP A 153 -0.46 17.98 -22.12
N ALA A 154 -1.32 18.10 -23.14
CA ALA A 154 -1.07 17.48 -24.43
C ALA A 154 0.15 18.08 -25.13
N TYR A 155 0.33 19.41 -25.07
CA TYR A 155 1.51 20.08 -25.60
C TYR A 155 2.75 19.77 -24.77
N ILE A 156 2.62 19.74 -23.43
CA ILE A 156 3.72 19.39 -22.52
C ILE A 156 4.22 17.98 -22.81
N ASN A 157 3.32 17.00 -22.88
CA ASN A 157 3.68 15.60 -23.08
C ASN A 157 4.24 15.37 -24.49
N ARG A 158 3.69 16.05 -25.52
CA ARG A 158 4.25 16.02 -26.87
C ARG A 158 5.63 16.66 -26.90
N GLY A 159 5.83 17.79 -26.23
CA GLY A 159 7.14 18.43 -26.08
C GLY A 159 8.15 17.54 -25.35
N THR A 160 7.72 16.84 -24.31
CA THR A 160 8.53 15.87 -23.59
C THR A 160 8.92 14.69 -24.48
N SER A 161 8.00 14.18 -25.32
CA SER A 161 8.30 13.13 -26.30
C SER A 161 9.36 13.57 -27.30
N TYR A 162 9.29 14.82 -27.82
CA TYR A 162 10.35 15.39 -28.68
C TYR A 162 11.69 15.52 -27.95
N LEU A 163 11.66 15.91 -26.66
CA LEU A 163 12.88 16.01 -25.86
C LEU A 163 13.61 14.67 -25.73
N TYR A 164 12.88 13.58 -25.49
CA TYR A 164 13.46 12.24 -25.46
C TYR A 164 14.00 11.78 -26.83
N LEU A 165 13.42 12.26 -27.92
CA LEU A 165 13.96 12.10 -29.27
C LEU A 165 15.13 13.03 -29.57
N LYS A 166 15.58 13.83 -28.58
CA LYS A 166 16.65 14.85 -28.69
C LYS A 166 16.33 16.00 -29.64
N ASP A 167 15.07 16.16 -30.04
CA ASP A 167 14.59 17.34 -30.79
C ASP A 167 14.21 18.46 -29.81
N THR A 168 15.23 19.15 -29.32
CA THR A 168 15.06 20.26 -28.36
C THR A 168 14.33 21.46 -28.95
N THR A 169 14.38 21.64 -30.30
CA THR A 169 13.68 22.71 -31.01
C THR A 169 12.18 22.48 -31.00
N ALA A 170 11.75 21.28 -31.37
CA ALA A 170 10.34 20.91 -31.31
C ALA A 170 9.81 20.88 -29.87
N ALA A 171 10.61 20.42 -28.91
CA ALA A 171 10.25 20.47 -27.49
C ALA A 171 10.01 21.90 -27.01
N TYR A 172 10.94 22.82 -27.28
CA TYR A 172 10.81 24.24 -26.96
C TYR A 172 9.55 24.87 -27.58
N HIS A 173 9.28 24.56 -28.86
CA HIS A 173 8.08 25.05 -29.55
C HIS A 173 6.80 24.57 -28.84
N ASN A 174 6.73 23.30 -28.43
CA ASN A 174 5.56 22.72 -27.74
C ASN A 174 5.37 23.36 -26.35
N TYR A 175 6.42 23.59 -25.58
CA TYR A 175 6.30 24.29 -24.30
C TYR A 175 5.84 25.75 -24.48
N ASN A 176 6.25 26.42 -25.56
CA ASN A 176 5.71 27.73 -25.93
C ASN A 176 4.20 27.67 -26.26
N LEU A 177 3.74 26.62 -26.95
CA LEU A 177 2.32 26.43 -27.21
C LEU A 177 1.55 26.22 -25.89
N ALA A 178 2.05 25.40 -24.98
CA ALA A 178 1.48 25.21 -23.64
C ALA A 178 1.31 26.55 -22.91
N ILE A 179 2.37 27.39 -22.86
CA ILE A 179 2.34 28.71 -22.23
C ILE A 179 1.32 29.66 -22.94
N ARG A 180 1.24 29.59 -24.28
CA ARG A 180 0.27 30.43 -25.02
C ARG A 180 -1.17 30.01 -24.77
N THR A 181 -1.41 28.71 -24.56
CA THR A 181 -2.72 28.15 -24.28
C THR A 181 -3.23 28.59 -22.91
N ASN A 182 -2.36 28.60 -21.91
CA ASN A 182 -2.67 29.16 -20.59
C ASN A 182 -1.42 29.79 -19.96
N ARG A 183 -1.42 31.12 -19.86
CA ARG A 183 -0.30 31.87 -19.31
C ARG A 183 -0.23 31.89 -17.79
N GLU A 184 -1.29 31.41 -17.12
CA GLU A 184 -1.38 31.36 -15.67
C GLU A 184 -1.02 29.98 -15.12
N ASN A 185 -0.76 29.01 -15.99
CA ASN A 185 -0.34 27.68 -15.59
C ASN A 185 1.20 27.62 -15.46
N PRO A 186 1.76 27.19 -14.32
CA PRO A 186 3.20 27.15 -14.09
C PRO A 186 3.95 26.09 -14.90
N ASP A 187 3.28 25.00 -15.35
CA ASP A 187 3.94 23.83 -15.92
C ASP A 187 4.68 24.12 -17.23
N GLY A 188 4.07 24.90 -18.11
CA GLY A 188 4.70 25.29 -19.37
C GLY A 188 6.02 26.05 -19.17
N TYR A 189 6.03 26.99 -18.19
CA TYR A 189 7.23 27.74 -17.82
C TYR A 189 8.26 26.82 -17.16
N ASN A 190 7.87 25.96 -16.24
CA ASN A 190 8.78 25.00 -15.59
C ASN A 190 9.43 24.08 -16.61
N ARG A 191 8.68 23.55 -17.58
CA ARG A 191 9.25 22.67 -18.64
C ARG A 191 10.20 23.41 -19.56
N ARG A 192 9.83 24.63 -20.00
CA ARG A 192 10.70 25.41 -20.87
C ARG A 192 11.95 25.89 -20.11
N GLY A 193 11.80 26.36 -18.88
CA GLY A 193 12.92 26.73 -18.00
C GLY A 193 13.89 25.58 -17.76
N SER A 194 13.38 24.36 -17.50
CA SER A 194 14.23 23.15 -17.34
C SER A 194 15.01 22.83 -18.63
N LEU A 195 14.38 22.96 -19.79
CA LEU A 195 15.05 22.78 -21.08
C LEU A 195 16.16 23.84 -21.30
N LEU A 196 15.88 25.10 -20.97
CA LEU A 196 16.86 26.21 -21.06
C LEU A 196 18.02 25.99 -20.07
N MET A 197 17.74 25.50 -18.86
CA MET A 197 18.75 25.18 -17.86
C MET A 197 19.68 24.06 -18.36
N ALA A 198 19.11 23.01 -18.99
CA ALA A 198 19.90 21.94 -19.62
C ALA A 198 20.78 22.45 -20.78
N GLN A 199 20.37 23.53 -21.44
CA GLN A 199 21.15 24.23 -22.46
C GLN A 199 22.13 25.26 -21.85
N GLN A 200 22.26 25.33 -20.52
CA GLN A 200 23.08 26.30 -19.78
C GLN A 200 22.67 27.78 -19.98
N LYS A 201 21.44 28.03 -20.44
CA LYS A 201 20.86 29.37 -20.59
C LYS A 201 20.18 29.79 -19.28
N TYR A 202 21.00 29.98 -18.23
CA TYR A 202 20.52 30.13 -16.86
C TYR A 202 19.67 31.37 -16.63
N ASP A 203 20.00 32.52 -17.26
CA ASP A 203 19.22 33.74 -17.11
C ASP A 203 17.82 33.63 -17.73
N GLU A 204 17.73 32.98 -18.94
CA GLU A 204 16.45 32.72 -19.57
C GLU A 204 15.61 31.73 -18.75
N ALA A 205 16.26 30.69 -18.21
CA ALA A 205 15.62 29.71 -17.34
C ALA A 205 15.08 30.36 -16.04
N LEU A 206 15.87 31.27 -15.43
CA LEU A 206 15.45 32.03 -14.25
C LEU A 206 14.22 32.89 -14.53
N ALA A 207 14.16 33.54 -15.72
CA ALA A 207 13.00 34.32 -16.12
C ALA A 207 11.73 33.44 -16.20
N ASP A 208 11.84 32.23 -16.72
CA ASP A 208 10.71 31.29 -16.77
C ASP A 208 10.31 30.80 -15.39
N PHE A 209 11.26 30.41 -14.54
CA PHE A 209 10.92 29.97 -13.18
C PHE A 209 10.35 31.09 -12.30
N ASN A 210 10.76 32.34 -12.51
CA ASN A 210 10.11 33.50 -11.87
C ASN A 210 8.63 33.58 -12.28
N LYS A 211 8.33 33.40 -13.58
CA LYS A 211 6.94 33.37 -14.05
C LYS A 211 6.16 32.20 -13.50
N ALA A 212 6.76 31.01 -13.39
CA ALA A 212 6.12 29.86 -12.79
C ALA A 212 5.74 30.10 -11.32
N VAL A 213 6.62 30.72 -10.52
CA VAL A 213 6.35 31.08 -9.12
C VAL A 213 5.29 32.19 -9.01
N GLU A 214 5.27 33.15 -9.95
CA GLU A 214 4.21 34.17 -10.02
C GLU A 214 2.83 33.55 -10.32
N CYS A 215 2.78 32.50 -11.17
CA CYS A 215 1.54 31.81 -11.51
C CYS A 215 0.97 31.01 -10.33
N ASP A 216 1.84 30.33 -9.58
CA ASP A 216 1.44 29.55 -8.41
C ASP A 216 2.53 29.54 -7.34
N SER A 217 2.28 30.30 -6.26
CA SER A 217 3.19 30.41 -5.10
C SER A 217 3.12 29.20 -4.14
N SER A 218 2.30 28.21 -4.43
CA SER A 218 2.24 26.93 -3.71
C SER A 218 2.86 25.76 -4.51
N TYR A 219 3.25 26.00 -5.76
CA TYR A 219 3.76 24.95 -6.64
C TYR A 219 5.25 24.68 -6.36
N LEU A 220 5.48 23.64 -5.58
CA LEU A 220 6.80 23.24 -5.06
C LEU A 220 7.89 23.18 -6.16
N LEU A 221 7.57 22.60 -7.32
CA LEU A 221 8.53 22.41 -8.40
C LEU A 221 9.11 23.73 -8.92
N SER A 222 8.31 24.81 -8.93
CA SER A 222 8.78 26.13 -9.39
C SER A 222 9.86 26.69 -8.48
N PHE A 223 9.69 26.58 -7.16
CA PHE A 223 10.70 27.01 -6.18
C PHE A 223 11.96 26.14 -6.26
N PHE A 224 11.80 24.83 -6.32
CA PHE A 224 12.93 23.91 -6.44
C PHE A 224 13.79 24.21 -7.68
N ASN A 225 13.15 24.38 -8.85
CA ASN A 225 13.84 24.67 -10.10
C ASN A 225 14.50 26.04 -10.06
N ARG A 226 13.83 27.06 -9.51
CA ARG A 226 14.38 28.39 -9.35
C ARG A 226 15.57 28.40 -8.40
N ALA A 227 15.47 27.71 -7.25
CA ALA A 227 16.59 27.55 -6.32
C ALA A 227 17.80 26.92 -7.01
N THR A 228 17.57 25.88 -7.83
CA THR A 228 18.63 25.18 -8.55
C THR A 228 19.32 26.10 -9.55
N VAL A 229 18.59 26.85 -10.37
CA VAL A 229 19.22 27.77 -11.36
C VAL A 229 19.91 28.94 -10.66
N LEU A 230 19.37 29.45 -9.55
CA LEU A 230 20.01 30.49 -8.74
C LEU A 230 21.35 30.01 -8.17
N SER A 231 21.47 28.75 -7.81
CA SER A 231 22.74 28.14 -7.37
C SER A 231 23.78 28.16 -8.51
N TYR A 232 23.37 27.82 -9.75
CA TYR A 232 24.26 27.90 -10.93
C TYR A 232 24.65 29.34 -11.28
N LEU A 233 23.80 30.30 -11.02
CA LEU A 233 24.08 31.73 -11.20
C LEU A 233 24.90 32.35 -10.04
N ASN A 234 25.36 31.50 -9.07
CA ASN A 234 26.10 31.94 -7.89
C ASN A 234 25.34 33.00 -7.03
N ARG A 235 24.01 32.79 -6.88
CA ARG A 235 23.12 33.59 -6.04
C ARG A 235 22.64 32.77 -4.82
N PRO A 236 23.56 32.43 -3.87
CA PRO A 236 23.26 31.43 -2.84
C PRO A 236 22.16 31.90 -1.86
N VAL A 237 22.07 33.16 -1.53
CA VAL A 237 21.08 33.68 -0.57
C VAL A 237 19.65 33.41 -1.08
N GLU A 238 19.41 33.75 -2.34
CA GLU A 238 18.10 33.54 -2.98
C GLU A 238 17.81 32.08 -3.20
N SER A 239 18.82 31.31 -3.61
CA SER A 239 18.73 29.85 -3.76
C SER A 239 18.32 29.17 -2.45
N LEU A 240 18.95 29.55 -1.31
CA LEU A 240 18.61 29.02 0.01
C LEU A 240 17.19 29.35 0.41
N SER A 241 16.74 30.61 0.15
CA SER A 241 15.37 31.03 0.44
C SER A 241 14.33 30.16 -0.32
N ASP A 242 14.59 29.85 -1.58
CA ASP A 242 13.70 29.03 -2.39
C ASP A 242 13.73 27.54 -1.99
N PHE A 243 14.89 26.99 -1.60
CA PHE A 243 14.96 25.66 -1.01
C PHE A 243 14.25 25.60 0.35
N ASP A 244 14.37 26.63 1.18
CA ASP A 244 13.62 26.74 2.44
C ASP A 244 12.12 26.69 2.16
N ARG A 245 11.64 27.46 1.16
CA ARG A 245 10.25 27.43 0.75
C ARG A 245 9.82 26.07 0.20
N THR A 246 10.66 25.40 -0.56
CA THR A 246 10.41 24.03 -1.04
C THR A 246 10.20 23.05 0.13
N ILE A 247 11.03 23.14 1.16
CA ILE A 247 10.97 22.29 2.36
C ILE A 247 9.76 22.66 3.25
N GLU A 248 9.36 23.92 3.30
CA GLU A 248 8.12 24.33 3.96
C GLU A 248 6.88 23.70 3.30
N LEU A 249 6.87 23.64 1.97
CA LEU A 249 5.78 23.03 1.20
C LEU A 249 5.78 21.49 1.28
N ASP A 250 6.97 20.89 1.36
CA ASP A 250 7.16 19.45 1.57
C ASP A 250 8.38 19.18 2.44
N SER A 251 8.13 18.98 3.73
CA SER A 251 9.18 18.74 4.73
C SER A 251 9.90 17.40 4.58
N THR A 252 9.44 16.53 3.68
CA THR A 252 10.04 15.22 3.41
C THR A 252 10.88 15.20 2.14
N ASN A 253 10.99 16.33 1.44
CA ASN A 253 11.69 16.46 0.18
C ASN A 253 13.21 16.31 0.33
N SER A 254 13.68 15.07 0.23
CA SER A 254 15.11 14.74 0.38
C SER A 254 15.99 15.45 -0.65
N LEU A 255 15.49 15.71 -1.87
CA LEU A 255 16.25 16.42 -2.91
C LEU A 255 16.46 17.90 -2.57
N ALA A 256 15.45 18.55 -1.98
CA ALA A 256 15.58 19.94 -1.54
C ALA A 256 16.62 20.06 -0.41
N TYR A 257 16.59 19.18 0.57
CA TYR A 257 17.63 19.11 1.60
C TYR A 257 19.01 18.86 1.00
N PHE A 258 19.12 17.90 0.06
CA PHE A 258 20.41 17.58 -0.57
C PHE A 258 21.01 18.77 -1.32
N ASN A 259 20.21 19.45 -2.17
CA ASN A 259 20.68 20.61 -2.93
C ASN A 259 20.96 21.79 -2.02
N ARG A 260 20.14 22.02 -0.97
CA ARG A 260 20.40 23.07 0.04
C ARG A 260 21.72 22.81 0.76
N ALA A 261 22.01 21.56 1.13
CA ALA A 261 23.28 21.17 1.73
C ALA A 261 24.48 21.48 0.82
N ILE A 262 24.36 21.23 -0.50
CA ILE A 262 25.41 21.61 -1.46
C ILE A 262 25.65 23.12 -1.44
N VAL A 263 24.59 23.93 -1.52
CA VAL A 263 24.73 25.40 -1.51
C VAL A 263 25.34 25.87 -0.20
N ARG A 264 24.88 25.35 0.96
CA ARG A 264 25.45 25.65 2.28
C ARG A 264 26.93 25.28 2.38
N SER A 265 27.30 24.11 1.81
CA SER A 265 28.69 23.66 1.78
C SER A 265 29.59 24.63 0.98
N HIS A 266 29.11 25.14 -0.15
CA HIS A 266 29.85 26.07 -1.00
C HIS A 266 30.09 27.43 -0.33
N ILE A 267 29.15 27.89 0.49
CA ILE A 267 29.31 29.15 1.25
C ILE A 267 30.02 28.98 2.60
N GLY A 268 30.44 27.73 2.94
CA GLY A 268 31.15 27.46 4.19
C GLY A 268 30.25 27.20 5.41
N ASP A 269 28.93 27.14 5.26
CA ASP A 269 27.99 26.83 6.34
C ASP A 269 27.89 25.31 6.55
N TYR A 270 29.04 24.70 6.97
CA TYR A 270 29.20 23.25 7.05
C TYR A 270 28.28 22.62 8.10
N ASN A 271 28.03 23.30 9.21
CA ASN A 271 27.17 22.73 10.26
C ASN A 271 25.72 22.52 9.79
N ARG A 272 25.13 23.56 9.19
CA ARG A 272 23.77 23.43 8.64
C ARG A 272 23.71 22.52 7.42
N ALA A 273 24.79 22.43 6.63
CA ALA A 273 24.88 21.45 5.56
C ALA A 273 24.88 20.00 6.09
N LEU A 274 25.54 19.73 7.21
CA LEU A 274 25.48 18.43 7.88
C LEU A 274 24.07 18.09 8.39
N GLU A 275 23.36 19.07 8.96
CA GLU A 275 21.97 18.89 9.37
C GLU A 275 21.09 18.47 8.17
N ASP A 276 21.24 19.15 7.04
CA ASP A 276 20.51 18.82 5.83
C ASP A 276 20.86 17.42 5.31
N TYR A 277 22.14 17.05 5.24
CA TYR A 277 22.52 15.70 4.84
C TYR A 277 22.04 14.63 5.83
N ASN A 278 21.92 14.93 7.12
CA ASN A 278 21.30 14.03 8.08
C ASN A 278 19.82 13.77 7.77
N GLN A 279 19.08 14.83 7.35
CA GLN A 279 17.70 14.65 6.90
C GLN A 279 17.63 13.79 5.64
N VAL A 280 18.53 13.99 4.67
CA VAL A 280 18.58 13.13 3.48
C VAL A 280 18.88 11.69 3.84
N ALA A 281 19.85 11.43 4.74
CA ALA A 281 20.18 10.07 5.19
C ALA A 281 19.01 9.40 5.94
N TYR A 282 18.18 10.18 6.62
CA TYR A 282 16.97 9.69 7.28
C TYR A 282 15.88 9.28 6.28
N TYR A 283 15.59 10.15 5.28
CA TYR A 283 14.54 9.88 4.30
C TYR A 283 14.96 8.90 3.19
N THR A 284 16.25 8.91 2.82
CA THR A 284 16.81 8.09 1.75
C THR A 284 18.13 7.43 2.18
N PRO A 285 18.08 6.43 3.09
CA PRO A 285 19.27 5.82 3.70
C PRO A 285 20.15 5.02 2.70
N GLU A 286 19.68 4.80 1.48
CA GLU A 286 20.43 4.13 0.41
C GLU A 286 21.11 5.10 -0.55
N ASN A 287 20.99 6.40 -0.32
CA ASN A 287 21.63 7.41 -1.17
C ASN A 287 23.13 7.49 -0.88
N VAL A 288 23.94 6.92 -1.77
CA VAL A 288 25.41 6.86 -1.65
C VAL A 288 26.04 8.25 -1.56
N LEU A 289 25.52 9.23 -2.34
CA LEU A 289 26.10 10.57 -2.41
C LEU A 289 25.95 11.34 -1.11
N VAL A 290 24.93 11.08 -0.35
CA VAL A 290 24.73 11.71 0.95
C VAL A 290 25.87 11.38 1.90
N TYR A 291 26.23 10.10 2.01
CA TYR A 291 27.35 9.67 2.86
C TYR A 291 28.68 10.19 2.35
N TYR A 292 28.87 10.15 1.03
CA TYR A 292 30.10 10.70 0.43
C TYR A 292 30.27 12.19 0.70
N ASN A 293 29.25 13.01 0.47
CA ASN A 293 29.30 14.45 0.68
C ASN A 293 29.37 14.81 2.17
N ARG A 294 28.66 14.08 3.03
CA ARG A 294 28.75 14.25 4.48
C ARG A 294 30.12 13.94 5.01
N ALA A 295 30.76 12.88 4.48
CA ALA A 295 32.15 12.53 4.80
C ALA A 295 33.13 13.65 4.39
N LEU A 296 32.92 14.28 3.24
CA LEU A 296 33.71 15.47 2.84
C LEU A 296 33.58 16.61 3.86
N LEU A 297 32.36 16.91 4.31
CA LEU A 297 32.13 17.94 5.33
C LEU A 297 32.76 17.59 6.68
N HIS A 298 32.62 16.35 7.14
CA HIS A 298 33.30 15.87 8.35
C HIS A 298 34.81 16.01 8.25
N THR A 299 35.37 15.76 7.05
CA THR A 299 36.79 15.98 6.79
C THR A 299 37.19 17.44 6.93
N GLN A 300 36.39 18.37 6.39
CA GLN A 300 36.62 19.82 6.48
C GLN A 300 36.52 20.32 7.93
N LEU A 301 35.63 19.75 8.70
CA LEU A 301 35.46 20.05 10.13
C LEU A 301 36.47 19.36 11.04
N GLY A 302 37.32 18.49 10.50
CA GLY A 302 38.35 17.75 11.25
C GLY A 302 37.84 16.53 12.01
N ASP A 303 36.56 16.15 11.85
CA ASP A 303 36.00 14.91 12.43
C ASP A 303 36.33 13.71 11.52
N LEU A 304 37.59 13.29 11.61
CA LEU A 304 38.11 12.21 10.76
C LEU A 304 37.44 10.84 11.05
N LYS A 305 36.90 10.64 12.26
CA LYS A 305 36.21 9.38 12.61
C LYS A 305 34.85 9.30 11.95
N ALA A 306 34.05 10.37 12.01
CA ALA A 306 32.79 10.44 11.35
C ALA A 306 32.95 10.38 9.81
N ALA A 307 33.97 11.05 9.25
CA ALA A 307 34.32 10.95 7.85
C ALA A 307 34.61 9.52 7.40
N LEU A 308 35.40 8.77 8.20
CA LEU A 308 35.73 7.38 7.93
C LEU A 308 34.48 6.50 7.90
N HIS A 309 33.61 6.64 8.90
CA HIS A 309 32.34 5.90 8.98
C HIS A 309 31.46 6.16 7.75
N ASP A 310 31.33 7.40 7.33
CA ASP A 310 30.49 7.75 6.17
C ASP A 310 31.08 7.27 4.85
N TYR A 311 32.42 7.31 4.67
CA TYR A 311 33.04 6.68 3.50
C TYR A 311 32.90 5.17 3.51
N ASP A 312 32.96 4.50 4.68
CA ASP A 312 32.68 3.08 4.79
C ASP A 312 31.26 2.77 4.31
N ARG A 313 30.27 3.55 4.77
CA ARG A 313 28.88 3.37 4.35
C ARG A 313 28.67 3.64 2.85
N ALA A 314 29.29 4.67 2.28
CA ALA A 314 29.23 4.93 0.84
C ALA A 314 29.80 3.77 0.01
N ILE A 315 30.89 3.15 0.46
CA ILE A 315 31.52 2.01 -0.18
C ILE A 315 30.68 0.73 -0.03
N GLU A 316 30.05 0.51 1.12
CA GLU A 316 29.11 -0.60 1.33
C GLU A 316 27.93 -0.52 0.34
N LEU A 317 27.35 0.66 0.19
CA LEU A 317 26.24 0.88 -0.72
C LEU A 317 26.66 0.81 -2.21
N TYR A 318 27.86 1.27 -2.53
CA TYR A 318 28.40 1.22 -3.89
C TYR A 318 29.88 0.84 -3.90
N PRO A 319 30.20 -0.46 -3.98
CA PRO A 319 31.59 -0.97 -3.91
C PRO A 319 32.51 -0.55 -5.06
N ASP A 320 31.97 0.01 -6.14
CA ASP A 320 32.74 0.49 -7.30
C ASP A 320 33.08 2.00 -7.23
N PHE A 321 32.74 2.68 -6.13
CA PHE A 321 32.95 4.12 -5.96
C PHE A 321 34.41 4.46 -5.68
N ALA A 322 35.23 4.53 -6.73
CA ALA A 322 36.67 4.75 -6.62
C ALA A 322 37.05 6.01 -5.80
N ASN A 323 36.30 7.12 -5.97
CA ASN A 323 36.57 8.36 -5.24
C ASN A 323 36.35 8.21 -3.71
N ALA A 324 35.41 7.36 -3.29
CA ALA A 324 35.21 7.09 -1.87
C ALA A 324 36.42 6.35 -1.26
N TYR A 325 37.00 5.39 -1.99
CA TYR A 325 38.25 4.72 -1.57
C TYR A 325 39.42 5.71 -1.50
N ILE A 326 39.59 6.60 -2.50
CA ILE A 326 40.65 7.61 -2.47
C ILE A 326 40.54 8.48 -1.22
N ASN A 327 39.36 9.00 -0.96
CA ASN A 327 39.14 9.91 0.16
C ASN A 327 39.25 9.17 1.50
N ARG A 328 38.69 7.96 1.62
CA ARG A 328 38.87 7.11 2.80
C ARG A 328 40.34 6.79 3.07
N GLY A 329 41.10 6.48 2.01
CA GLY A 329 42.54 6.26 2.11
C GLY A 329 43.29 7.48 2.63
N ASN A 330 42.93 8.68 2.17
CA ASN A 330 43.49 9.93 2.68
C ASN A 330 43.19 10.11 4.19
N ILE A 331 41.94 9.83 4.62
CA ILE A 331 41.58 9.89 6.05
C ILE A 331 42.34 8.87 6.85
N ARG A 332 42.47 7.62 6.39
CA ARG A 332 43.26 6.58 7.03
C ARG A 332 44.74 6.97 7.20
N TYR A 333 45.31 7.59 6.15
CA TYR A 333 46.67 8.13 6.22
C TYR A 333 46.81 9.21 7.31
N MET A 334 45.86 10.15 7.38
CA MET A 334 45.85 11.20 8.43
C MET A 334 45.74 10.57 9.83
N LEU A 335 44.99 9.48 9.97
CA LEU A 335 44.85 8.70 11.20
C LEU A 335 46.04 7.74 11.48
N ARG A 336 47.08 7.78 10.66
CA ARG A 336 48.30 6.93 10.72
C ARG A 336 48.05 5.45 10.38
N ASP A 337 46.90 5.09 9.82
CA ASP A 337 46.68 3.76 9.23
C ASP A 337 47.25 3.70 7.81
N THR A 338 48.57 3.62 7.70
CA THR A 338 49.26 3.61 6.40
C THR A 338 48.98 2.33 5.61
N LYS A 339 48.69 1.20 6.28
CA LYS A 339 48.35 -0.06 5.63
C LYS A 339 46.98 0.00 4.97
N GLY A 340 45.95 0.44 5.69
CA GLY A 340 44.61 0.64 5.17
C GLY A 340 44.57 1.69 4.04
N ALA A 341 45.31 2.79 4.19
CA ALA A 341 45.45 3.81 3.18
C ALA A 341 46.02 3.26 1.86
N ARG A 342 47.06 2.40 1.94
CA ARG A 342 47.63 1.77 0.75
C ARG A 342 46.67 0.79 0.10
N GLN A 343 45.93 0.01 0.87
CA GLN A 343 44.90 -0.90 0.35
C GLN A 343 43.79 -0.17 -0.36
N ASP A 344 43.30 0.91 0.22
CA ASP A 344 42.26 1.76 -0.42
C ASP A 344 42.75 2.35 -1.74
N ARG A 345 44.00 2.86 -1.76
CA ARG A 345 44.59 3.38 -2.98
C ARG A 345 44.70 2.33 -4.08
N GLN A 346 45.19 1.13 -3.76
CA GLN A 346 45.27 0.03 -4.72
C GLN A 346 43.89 -0.38 -5.23
N THR A 347 42.89 -0.38 -4.36
CA THR A 347 41.52 -0.71 -4.75
C THR A 347 40.96 0.37 -5.70
N ALA A 348 41.15 1.64 -5.38
CA ALA A 348 40.73 2.75 -6.23
C ALA A 348 41.40 2.70 -7.62
N ASP A 349 42.73 2.50 -7.66
CA ASP A 349 43.48 2.41 -8.92
C ASP A 349 42.98 1.23 -9.80
N ARG A 350 42.68 0.08 -9.17
CA ARG A 350 42.09 -1.07 -9.85
C ARG A 350 40.71 -0.74 -10.41
N LYS A 351 39.81 -0.15 -9.60
CA LYS A 351 38.46 0.25 -10.04
C LYS A 351 38.49 1.27 -11.18
N ILE A 352 39.41 2.23 -11.13
CA ILE A 352 39.62 3.20 -12.21
C ILE A 352 40.12 2.48 -13.49
N ALA A 353 41.04 1.52 -13.38
CA ALA A 353 41.55 0.76 -14.51
C ALA A 353 40.44 -0.12 -15.13
N GLU A 354 39.65 -0.81 -14.32
CA GLU A 354 38.48 -1.58 -14.75
C GLU A 354 37.46 -0.68 -15.49
N TYR A 355 37.17 0.49 -14.94
CA TYR A 355 36.29 1.48 -15.56
C TYR A 355 36.83 1.93 -16.93
N ARG A 356 38.14 2.30 -17.01
CA ARG A 356 38.77 2.71 -18.26
C ARG A 356 38.81 1.61 -19.30
N SER A 357 38.97 0.34 -18.90
CA SER A 357 38.96 -0.79 -19.84
C SER A 357 37.57 -1.00 -20.44
N LYS A 358 36.53 -0.82 -19.66
CA LYS A 358 35.13 -0.93 -20.09
C LYS A 358 34.69 0.24 -20.98
N LEU A 359 35.29 1.42 -20.82
CA LEU A 359 35.07 2.57 -21.70
C LEU A 359 35.52 2.36 -23.16
N LYS A 360 36.38 1.37 -23.44
CA LYS A 360 36.84 1.04 -24.80
C LYS A 360 35.86 0.17 -25.58
N ASP A 361 34.89 -0.45 -24.89
CA ASP A 361 33.79 -1.23 -25.47
C ASP A 361 32.52 -0.39 -25.53
N SER A 362 32.13 0.03 -26.73
CA SER A 362 30.97 0.93 -26.95
C SER A 362 29.62 0.39 -26.43
N VAL A 363 29.49 -0.90 -26.20
CA VAL A 363 28.27 -1.54 -25.67
C VAL A 363 28.17 -1.45 -24.13
N SER A 364 29.31 -1.37 -23.45
CA SER A 364 29.34 -1.26 -21.97
C SER A 364 29.33 0.18 -21.45
N TYR A 365 29.40 1.17 -22.36
CA TYR A 365 29.42 2.59 -21.99
C TYR A 365 28.18 3.04 -21.21
N SER A 366 27.00 2.51 -21.55
CA SER A 366 25.74 2.93 -20.90
C SER A 366 25.57 2.42 -19.46
N ILE A 367 26.22 1.32 -19.08
CA ILE A 367 26.04 0.69 -17.75
C ILE A 367 27.03 1.24 -16.72
N TYR A 368 28.22 1.66 -17.14
CA TYR A 368 29.33 2.05 -16.24
C TYR A 368 29.73 3.53 -16.30
N SER A 369 29.40 4.24 -17.38
CA SER A 369 29.54 5.70 -17.44
C SER A 369 28.47 6.41 -16.59
N ASP A 370 27.51 5.67 -16.12
CA ASP A 370 26.28 6.17 -15.52
C ASP A 370 26.32 6.25 -14.01
N THR A 371 27.51 6.40 -13.41
CA THR A 371 27.58 6.92 -12.05
C THR A 371 26.96 8.32 -11.98
N THR A 372 27.07 9.14 -13.02
CA THR A 372 26.41 10.42 -13.15
C THR A 372 24.91 10.28 -13.47
N HIS A 373 24.49 9.39 -14.37
CA HIS A 373 23.06 9.24 -14.71
C HIS A 373 22.20 8.65 -13.60
N ARG A 374 22.70 7.69 -12.81
CA ARG A 374 22.01 7.26 -11.59
C ARG A 374 21.95 8.37 -10.54
N PHE A 375 22.96 9.22 -10.49
CA PHE A 375 23.03 10.34 -9.57
C PHE A 375 22.30 11.56 -10.09
N ASP A 376 22.31 11.80 -11.40
CA ASP A 376 21.50 12.84 -12.03
C ASP A 376 19.99 12.52 -11.95
N GLN A 377 19.60 11.25 -11.94
CA GLN A 377 18.23 10.81 -11.66
C GLN A 377 17.81 11.08 -10.20
N LEU A 378 18.76 11.11 -9.27
CA LEU A 378 18.53 11.51 -7.87
C LEU A 378 18.53 13.04 -7.71
N LEU A 379 19.17 13.76 -8.61
CA LEU A 379 19.33 15.22 -8.58
C LEU A 379 18.34 15.97 -9.48
N SER A 380 17.74 15.28 -10.46
CA SER A 380 16.71 15.85 -11.32
C SER A 380 15.32 15.45 -10.80
N PHE A 381 14.42 16.41 -10.68
CA PHE A 381 12.98 16.15 -10.70
C PHE A 381 12.64 15.64 -12.10
N ASP A 382 13.02 14.41 -12.38
CA ASP A 382 12.63 13.79 -13.63
C ASP A 382 11.12 13.52 -13.61
N THR A 383 10.52 13.69 -14.77
CA THR A 383 9.09 13.53 -15.04
C THR A 383 8.46 12.22 -14.55
N LYS A 384 9.28 11.22 -14.22
CA LYS A 384 8.83 9.98 -13.56
C LYS A 384 8.38 10.18 -12.11
N MET A 385 8.82 11.24 -11.44
CA MET A 385 8.43 11.56 -10.04
C MET A 385 7.25 12.54 -9.95
N ALA A 386 6.98 13.32 -10.97
CA ALA A 386 5.84 14.25 -11.00
C ALA A 386 4.48 13.56 -11.18
N GLY A 387 4.46 12.26 -11.52
CA GLY A 387 3.26 11.44 -11.59
C GLY A 387 3.19 10.46 -10.42
N SER A 388 2.30 10.67 -9.49
CA SER A 388 1.75 9.70 -8.51
C SER A 388 2.70 9.02 -7.50
N ASN A 389 4.02 9.05 -7.63
CA ASN A 389 4.93 8.38 -6.68
C ASN A 389 5.48 9.29 -5.58
N PHE A 390 5.33 10.61 -5.68
CA PHE A 390 5.87 11.55 -4.71
C PHE A 390 5.10 11.50 -3.38
N GLU A 391 3.77 11.34 -3.42
CA GLU A 391 2.96 11.13 -2.22
C GLU A 391 3.20 9.78 -1.53
N ARG A 392 3.77 8.79 -2.25
CA ARG A 392 3.96 7.43 -1.74
C ARG A 392 5.24 7.21 -0.94
N ILE A 393 6.27 8.03 -1.15
CA ILE A 393 7.53 7.92 -0.38
C ILE A 393 7.36 8.55 1.02
N THR A 394 6.36 9.41 1.21
CA THR A 394 6.17 10.18 2.43
C THR A 394 5.32 9.53 3.50
N THR A 395 4.61 8.45 3.21
CA THR A 395 3.83 7.71 4.22
C THR A 395 4.63 6.56 4.83
N HIS A 396 5.80 6.84 5.36
CA HIS A 396 6.28 6.10 6.51
C HIS A 396 5.52 6.59 7.75
N SER A 397 4.21 6.38 7.76
CA SER A 397 3.47 6.44 9.00
C SER A 397 3.98 5.31 9.89
N SER A 398 4.44 5.71 11.06
CA SER A 398 4.71 4.91 12.25
C SER A 398 3.92 3.60 12.25
N GLY A 399 4.64 2.50 12.37
CA GLY A 399 4.14 1.13 12.28
C GLY A 399 2.87 0.86 13.07
N GLU A 400 1.73 0.89 12.40
CA GLU A 400 0.56 0.20 12.90
C GLU A 400 0.75 -1.29 12.62
N ASN A 401 0.75 -2.06 13.69
CA ASN A 401 0.85 -3.50 13.69
C ASN A 401 -0.34 -4.11 12.95
N LEU A 402 -0.14 -4.58 11.73
CA LEU A 402 -1.15 -5.27 10.94
C LEU A 402 -1.30 -6.70 11.48
N ALA A 403 -2.17 -6.85 12.45
CA ALA A 403 -2.50 -8.15 13.02
C ALA A 403 -3.59 -8.85 12.19
N LEU A 404 -3.55 -10.18 12.20
CA LEU A 404 -4.68 -10.98 11.70
C LEU A 404 -5.97 -10.57 12.41
N ILE A 405 -7.08 -10.56 11.67
CA ILE A 405 -8.39 -10.34 12.29
C ILE A 405 -8.67 -11.48 13.25
N PRO A 406 -9.14 -11.18 14.50
CA PRO A 406 -9.25 -12.14 15.60
C PRO A 406 -10.17 -13.33 15.34
N LEU A 407 -10.08 -14.32 16.22
CA LEU A 407 -10.86 -15.55 16.21
C LEU A 407 -12.34 -15.29 16.48
N PHE A 408 -13.22 -16.13 15.93
CA PHE A 408 -14.66 -16.17 16.26
C PHE A 408 -14.91 -17.09 17.45
N ARG A 409 -15.78 -16.64 18.37
CA ARG A 409 -16.23 -17.41 19.52
C ARG A 409 -17.68 -17.10 19.86
N PHE A 410 -18.34 -17.97 20.58
CA PHE A 410 -19.57 -17.62 21.26
C PHE A 410 -19.24 -16.69 22.43
N THR A 411 -19.86 -15.53 22.47
CA THR A 411 -19.62 -14.50 23.47
C THR A 411 -20.93 -13.80 23.81
N ILE A 412 -20.98 -13.13 24.97
CA ILE A 412 -22.11 -12.34 25.40
C ILE A 412 -21.74 -10.85 25.17
N THR A 413 -22.59 -10.12 24.43
CA THR A 413 -22.39 -8.70 24.14
C THR A 413 -23.66 -7.93 24.39
N ARG A 414 -23.61 -6.61 24.62
CA ARG A 414 -24.82 -5.79 24.67
C ARG A 414 -25.60 -5.89 23.37
N ALA A 415 -26.92 -5.73 23.44
CA ALA A 415 -27.77 -5.69 22.25
C ALA A 415 -27.39 -4.46 21.44
N ASP A 416 -26.68 -4.68 20.32
CA ASP A 416 -26.43 -3.62 19.37
C ASP A 416 -27.73 -3.14 18.74
N SER A 417 -27.82 -1.82 18.58
CA SER A 417 -28.71 -1.18 17.63
C SER A 417 -28.63 -1.93 16.29
N ILE A 418 -29.76 -2.21 15.72
CA ILE A 418 -30.04 -2.89 14.46
C ILE A 418 -28.89 -2.76 13.46
N THR A 419 -28.02 -3.76 13.40
CA THR A 419 -27.12 -3.91 12.26
C THR A 419 -27.98 -4.30 11.07
N THR A 420 -27.90 -3.51 10.01
CA THR A 420 -28.55 -3.76 8.72
C THR A 420 -28.50 -5.25 8.39
N ILE A 421 -29.67 -5.83 8.22
CA ILE A 421 -29.83 -7.25 7.86
C ILE A 421 -29.12 -7.45 6.52
N ASP A 422 -27.98 -8.12 6.53
CA ASP A 422 -27.37 -8.57 5.29
C ASP A 422 -28.14 -9.82 4.81
N PRO A 423 -28.90 -9.74 3.72
CA PRO A 423 -29.75 -10.85 3.25
C PRO A 423 -28.94 -12.06 2.76
N LYS A 424 -27.62 -11.92 2.60
CA LYS A 424 -26.69 -13.01 2.29
C LYS A 424 -25.81 -13.41 3.49
N ARG A 425 -26.23 -13.10 4.72
CA ARG A 425 -25.53 -13.57 5.91
C ARG A 425 -25.45 -15.10 5.87
N TYR A 426 -24.28 -15.63 6.21
CA TYR A 426 -24.07 -17.07 6.33
C TYR A 426 -24.95 -17.61 7.44
N HIS A 427 -26.11 -18.14 7.06
CA HIS A 427 -27.07 -18.74 7.98
C HIS A 427 -26.64 -20.18 8.25
N LEU A 428 -26.16 -20.41 9.46
CA LEU A 428 -25.96 -21.74 10.00
C LEU A 428 -27.12 -22.06 10.94
N GLN A 429 -28.18 -22.65 10.41
CA GLN A 429 -29.34 -23.04 11.20
C GLN A 429 -28.93 -23.74 12.50
N ARG A 430 -27.92 -24.61 12.42
CA ARG A 430 -27.39 -25.33 13.58
C ARG A 430 -26.76 -24.41 14.64
N VAL A 431 -26.18 -23.26 14.26
CA VAL A 431 -25.67 -22.25 15.20
C VAL A 431 -26.84 -21.51 15.84
N GLU A 432 -27.85 -21.15 15.07
CA GLU A 432 -29.05 -20.47 15.58
C GLU A 432 -29.81 -21.35 16.55
N ASP A 433 -30.04 -22.63 16.21
CA ASP A 433 -30.66 -23.63 17.08
C ASP A 433 -29.87 -23.81 18.38
N PHE A 434 -28.53 -23.82 18.29
CA PHE A 434 -27.65 -23.92 19.46
C PHE A 434 -27.78 -22.69 20.38
N VAL A 435 -27.77 -21.48 19.82
CA VAL A 435 -27.95 -20.25 20.60
C VAL A 435 -29.33 -20.19 21.24
N ALA A 436 -30.36 -20.57 20.47
CA ALA A 436 -31.73 -20.64 20.97
C ALA A 436 -31.88 -21.62 22.12
N GLN A 437 -31.24 -22.81 22.03
CA GLN A 437 -31.26 -23.83 23.08
C GLN A 437 -30.68 -23.34 24.40
N LEU A 438 -29.65 -22.46 24.36
CA LEU A 438 -29.01 -21.95 25.57
C LEU A 438 -29.85 -20.88 26.31
N SER A 439 -30.81 -20.27 25.61
CA SER A 439 -31.73 -19.26 26.16
C SER A 439 -31.02 -18.10 26.90
N GLN A 440 -29.76 -17.82 26.53
CA GLN A 440 -28.98 -16.75 27.13
C GLN A 440 -29.13 -15.46 26.31
N PRO A 441 -29.66 -14.37 26.91
CA PRO A 441 -29.75 -13.09 26.20
C PRO A 441 -28.39 -12.62 25.69
N ASN A 442 -28.40 -12.08 24.47
CA ASN A 442 -27.21 -11.48 23.84
C ASN A 442 -26.05 -12.44 23.55
N LEU A 443 -26.26 -13.75 23.59
CA LEU A 443 -25.29 -14.75 23.17
C LEU A 443 -25.19 -14.75 21.64
N LYS A 444 -23.99 -14.60 21.13
CA LYS A 444 -23.69 -14.55 19.67
C LYS A 444 -22.38 -15.25 19.36
N LEU A 445 -22.26 -15.77 18.14
CA LEU A 445 -20.97 -16.10 17.55
C LEU A 445 -20.35 -14.83 16.97
N SER A 446 -19.27 -14.33 17.56
CA SER A 446 -18.66 -13.04 17.22
C SER A 446 -17.15 -13.03 17.53
N ARG A 447 -16.44 -12.07 16.94
CA ARG A 447 -15.05 -11.72 17.24
C ARG A 447 -14.90 -10.41 18.04
N ARG A 448 -16.03 -9.77 18.37
CA ARG A 448 -16.04 -8.50 19.11
C ARG A 448 -15.68 -8.69 20.57
N GLU A 449 -15.02 -7.69 21.15
CA GLU A 449 -14.81 -7.60 22.57
C GLU A 449 -16.13 -7.48 23.33
N CYS A 450 -16.13 -7.97 24.56
CA CYS A 450 -17.27 -7.87 25.44
C CYS A 450 -17.37 -6.44 26.01
N ASP A 451 -18.54 -5.85 25.91
CA ASP A 451 -18.86 -4.50 26.43
C ASP A 451 -19.70 -4.53 27.72
N ILE A 452 -19.79 -5.71 28.32
CA ILE A 452 -20.52 -5.92 29.58
C ILE A 452 -19.61 -5.63 30.78
N PRO A 453 -20.07 -4.89 31.82
CA PRO A 453 -19.28 -4.65 33.00
C PRO A 453 -18.84 -5.94 33.70
N THR A 454 -17.60 -5.95 34.20
CA THR A 454 -17.00 -7.12 34.85
C THR A 454 -17.84 -7.62 36.03
N ASP A 455 -18.41 -6.72 36.84
CA ASP A 455 -19.24 -7.09 37.98
C ASP A 455 -20.49 -7.91 37.57
N SER A 456 -21.15 -7.51 36.48
CA SER A 456 -22.27 -8.26 35.91
C SER A 456 -21.88 -9.65 35.40
N LEU A 457 -20.66 -9.80 34.91
CA LEU A 457 -20.15 -11.11 34.50
C LEU A 457 -19.78 -12.00 35.68
N VAL A 458 -19.29 -11.42 36.78
CA VAL A 458 -19.00 -12.14 38.02
C VAL A 458 -20.30 -12.61 38.69
N ASP A 459 -21.33 -11.78 38.70
CA ASP A 459 -22.66 -12.17 39.19
C ASP A 459 -23.24 -13.33 38.36
N LEU A 460 -23.10 -13.26 37.03
CA LEU A 460 -23.53 -14.32 36.13
C LEU A 460 -22.75 -15.62 36.38
N ASP A 461 -21.41 -15.55 36.57
CA ASP A 461 -20.58 -16.72 36.89
C ASP A 461 -21.05 -17.41 38.14
N SER A 462 -21.38 -16.63 39.23
CA SER A 462 -21.87 -17.13 40.50
C SER A 462 -23.22 -17.83 40.36
N HIS A 463 -24.16 -17.20 39.64
CA HIS A 463 -25.47 -17.80 39.37
C HIS A 463 -25.39 -19.10 38.54
N LEU A 464 -24.47 -19.13 37.56
CA LEU A 464 -24.22 -20.34 36.73
C LEU A 464 -23.61 -21.46 37.61
N ALA A 465 -22.74 -21.13 38.57
CA ALA A 465 -22.19 -22.09 39.49
C ALA A 465 -23.27 -22.78 40.32
N GLU A 466 -24.26 -22.05 40.82
CA GLU A 466 -25.44 -22.59 41.56
C GLU A 466 -26.26 -23.53 40.68
N ARG A 467 -26.49 -23.16 39.40
CA ARG A 467 -27.20 -24.00 38.42
C ARG A 467 -26.46 -25.31 38.12
N ILE A 468 -25.15 -25.32 38.09
CA ILE A 468 -24.32 -26.52 37.87
C ILE A 468 -24.48 -27.48 39.04
N VAL A 469 -24.53 -26.96 40.29
CA VAL A 469 -24.77 -27.78 41.50
C VAL A 469 -26.16 -28.38 41.47
N ALA A 470 -27.17 -27.64 41.01
CA ALA A 470 -28.56 -28.11 40.95
C ALA A 470 -28.79 -29.22 39.89
N ASN A 471 -28.03 -29.21 38.79
CA ASN A 471 -28.10 -30.22 37.73
C ASN A 471 -26.70 -30.54 37.18
N VAL A 472 -26.07 -31.54 37.75
CA VAL A 472 -24.67 -31.90 37.50
C VAL A 472 -24.45 -32.44 36.07
N ASP A 473 -25.47 -33.02 35.44
CA ASP A 473 -25.35 -33.62 34.08
C ASP A 473 -25.59 -32.60 32.95
N ASP A 474 -26.09 -31.40 33.26
CA ASP A 474 -26.37 -30.38 32.27
C ASP A 474 -25.07 -29.67 31.82
N TRP A 475 -24.75 -29.78 30.54
CA TRP A 475 -23.59 -29.12 29.96
C TRP A 475 -23.81 -27.62 29.67
N GLN A 476 -25.05 -27.14 29.58
CA GLN A 476 -25.38 -25.78 29.17
C GLN A 476 -24.88 -24.72 30.16
N PRO A 477 -25.14 -24.82 31.49
CA PRO A 477 -24.58 -23.88 32.44
C PRO A 477 -23.04 -23.90 32.47
N LEU A 478 -22.40 -25.07 32.25
CA LEU A 478 -20.97 -25.18 32.16
C LEU A 478 -20.43 -24.41 30.96
N PHE A 479 -21.06 -24.53 29.77
CA PHE A 479 -20.64 -23.79 28.60
C PHE A 479 -20.74 -22.28 28.78
N LEU A 480 -21.87 -21.79 29.30
CA LEU A 480 -22.08 -20.38 29.58
C LEU A 480 -21.09 -19.85 30.64
N ARG A 481 -20.81 -20.66 31.68
CA ARG A 481 -19.82 -20.32 32.70
C ARG A 481 -18.40 -20.23 32.12
N GLY A 482 -18.02 -21.13 31.21
CA GLY A 482 -16.75 -21.05 30.47
C GLY A 482 -16.64 -19.74 29.68
N ILE A 483 -17.74 -19.24 29.08
CA ILE A 483 -17.78 -17.94 28.41
C ILE A 483 -17.53 -16.80 29.41
N THR A 484 -18.25 -16.75 30.51
CA THR A 484 -18.10 -15.69 31.51
C THR A 484 -16.69 -15.67 32.11
N GLN A 485 -16.13 -16.83 32.45
CA GLN A 485 -14.77 -16.96 32.97
C GLN A 485 -13.72 -16.51 31.96
N SER A 486 -13.89 -16.84 30.66
CA SER A 486 -13.01 -16.33 29.60
C SER A 486 -13.09 -14.80 29.49
N LEU A 487 -14.28 -14.21 29.56
CA LEU A 487 -14.48 -12.77 29.47
C LEU A 487 -13.87 -11.99 30.65
N ILE A 488 -13.88 -12.57 31.87
CA ILE A 488 -13.20 -12.00 33.03
C ILE A 488 -11.72 -12.42 33.14
N LYS A 489 -11.17 -13.01 32.07
CA LYS A 489 -9.76 -13.42 31.94
C LYS A 489 -9.30 -14.53 32.91
N GLN A 490 -10.22 -15.32 33.44
CA GLN A 490 -9.94 -16.53 34.21
C GLN A 490 -9.76 -17.73 33.31
N TYR A 491 -8.79 -17.65 32.39
CA TYR A 491 -8.62 -18.61 31.27
C TYR A 491 -8.45 -20.05 31.71
N THR A 492 -7.66 -20.31 32.77
CA THR A 492 -7.43 -21.68 33.30
C THR A 492 -8.76 -22.29 33.80
N ASN A 493 -9.55 -21.52 34.52
CA ASN A 493 -10.87 -21.97 35.02
C ASN A 493 -11.81 -22.20 33.84
N ALA A 494 -11.82 -21.28 32.85
CA ALA A 494 -12.66 -21.40 31.67
C ALA A 494 -12.34 -22.68 30.87
N VAL A 495 -11.07 -22.99 30.62
CA VAL A 495 -10.64 -24.23 29.92
C VAL A 495 -11.09 -25.48 30.71
N ALA A 496 -10.93 -25.49 32.04
CA ALA A 496 -11.40 -26.60 32.87
C ALA A 496 -12.93 -26.77 32.78
N THR A 497 -13.68 -25.65 32.83
CA THR A 497 -15.13 -25.63 32.76
C THR A 497 -15.64 -26.09 31.41
N TYR A 498 -14.99 -25.67 30.28
CA TYR A 498 -15.32 -26.21 28.95
C TYR A 498 -14.98 -27.69 28.83
N THR A 499 -13.90 -28.15 29.45
CA THR A 499 -13.56 -29.59 29.48
C THR A 499 -14.65 -30.39 30.12
N ALA A 500 -15.16 -29.94 31.27
CA ALA A 500 -16.29 -30.58 31.95
C ALA A 500 -17.60 -30.54 31.11
N ALA A 501 -17.83 -29.48 30.34
CA ALA A 501 -18.94 -29.39 29.40
C ALA A 501 -18.78 -30.38 28.23
N ILE A 502 -17.58 -30.53 27.69
CA ILE A 502 -17.26 -31.49 26.61
C ILE A 502 -17.41 -32.94 27.07
N GLU A 503 -17.04 -33.28 28.29
CA GLU A 503 -17.25 -34.60 28.85
C GLU A 503 -18.72 -35.00 28.83
N ARG A 504 -19.65 -34.06 29.07
CA ARG A 504 -21.10 -34.27 29.07
C ARG A 504 -21.72 -34.24 27.67
N ALA A 505 -21.13 -33.47 26.74
CA ALA A 505 -21.63 -33.32 25.38
C ALA A 505 -20.50 -33.42 24.32
N PRO A 506 -19.83 -34.59 24.21
CA PRO A 506 -18.62 -34.75 23.36
C PRO A 506 -18.90 -34.66 21.85
N SER A 507 -20.16 -34.72 21.45
CA SER A 507 -20.57 -34.59 20.03
C SER A 507 -20.91 -33.12 19.65
N ASN A 508 -20.82 -32.17 20.57
CA ASN A 508 -21.15 -30.79 20.30
C ASN A 508 -19.90 -30.01 19.80
N PRO A 509 -19.85 -29.58 18.53
CA PRO A 509 -18.68 -28.93 17.94
C PRO A 509 -18.40 -27.53 18.52
N PHE A 510 -19.42 -26.85 19.06
CA PHE A 510 -19.32 -25.50 19.52
C PHE A 510 -18.56 -25.38 20.85
N LEU A 511 -18.57 -26.43 21.66
CA LEU A 511 -17.81 -26.47 22.91
C LEU A 511 -16.29 -26.47 22.61
N TYR A 512 -15.89 -27.27 21.63
CA TYR A 512 -14.50 -27.34 21.17
C TYR A 512 -14.04 -25.98 20.57
N LEU A 513 -14.90 -25.31 19.78
CA LEU A 513 -14.57 -23.99 19.23
C LEU A 513 -14.22 -23.00 20.33
N ASN A 514 -15.05 -22.89 21.37
CA ASN A 514 -14.85 -21.94 22.45
C ASN A 514 -13.66 -22.31 23.34
N ARG A 515 -13.43 -23.58 23.63
CA ARG A 515 -12.26 -24.01 24.39
C ARG A 515 -10.98 -23.69 23.63
N SER A 516 -10.91 -24.00 22.33
CA SER A 516 -9.79 -23.65 21.47
C SER A 516 -9.49 -22.15 21.48
N THR A 517 -10.51 -21.29 21.31
CA THR A 517 -10.35 -19.84 21.32
C THR A 517 -9.84 -19.34 22.67
N THR A 518 -10.37 -19.90 23.78
CA THR A 518 -9.95 -19.55 25.13
C THR A 518 -8.49 -19.96 25.41
N GLN A 519 -8.06 -21.12 24.91
CA GLN A 519 -6.67 -21.57 24.97
C GLN A 519 -5.75 -20.62 24.20
N ALA A 520 -6.15 -20.18 23.01
CA ALA A 520 -5.40 -19.21 22.22
C ALA A 520 -5.29 -17.84 22.95
N GLU A 521 -6.41 -17.34 23.49
CA GLU A 521 -6.41 -16.08 24.25
C GLU A 521 -5.57 -16.16 25.53
N MET A 522 -5.54 -17.32 26.19
CA MET A 522 -4.66 -17.57 27.35
C MET A 522 -3.17 -17.46 26.94
N ILE A 523 -2.80 -18.03 25.82
CA ILE A 523 -1.45 -17.95 25.27
C ILE A 523 -1.10 -16.50 24.94
N ASP A 524 -2.00 -15.76 24.26
CA ASP A 524 -1.80 -14.35 23.93
C ASP A 524 -1.67 -13.48 25.16
N PHE A 525 -2.47 -13.75 26.21
CA PHE A 525 -2.41 -13.05 27.48
C PHE A 525 -1.06 -13.28 28.18
N ILE A 526 -0.60 -14.52 28.28
CA ILE A 526 0.70 -14.88 28.88
C ILE A 526 1.81 -14.18 28.07
N SER A 527 1.72 -14.17 26.75
CA SER A 527 2.69 -13.53 25.88
C SER A 527 2.77 -12.01 26.06
N SER A 528 1.64 -11.37 26.38
CA SER A 528 1.57 -9.92 26.60
C SER A 528 2.25 -9.48 27.89
N ILE A 529 2.36 -10.38 28.88
CA ILE A 529 3.04 -10.14 30.17
C ILE A 529 4.55 -10.29 30.02
N ASP A 530 4.99 -11.17 29.11
CA ASP A 530 6.42 -11.37 28.83
C ASP A 530 6.89 -10.32 27.81
N ASN A 531 7.53 -9.25 28.29
CA ASN A 531 8.07 -8.16 27.48
C ASN A 531 9.11 -8.63 26.43
N SER A 532 9.51 -9.89 26.41
CA SER A 532 10.36 -10.50 25.39
C SER A 532 9.59 -10.93 24.13
N TYR A 533 8.25 -10.81 24.12
CA TYR A 533 7.40 -11.24 23.04
C TYR A 533 7.26 -10.18 21.95
N GLN A 534 7.81 -10.46 20.78
CA GLN A 534 7.53 -9.67 19.58
C GLN A 534 6.27 -10.20 18.90
N ARG A 535 5.20 -9.41 18.89
CA ARG A 535 4.03 -9.69 18.02
C ARG A 535 4.51 -9.84 16.58
N ILE A 536 3.96 -10.79 15.84
CA ILE A 536 4.18 -10.88 14.40
C ILE A 536 3.58 -9.62 13.77
N THR A 537 4.43 -8.63 13.53
CA THR A 537 4.09 -7.42 12.81
C THR A 537 4.63 -7.55 11.41
N ILE A 538 3.81 -7.25 10.41
CA ILE A 538 4.24 -7.18 9.02
C ILE A 538 4.91 -5.83 8.85
N ASP A 539 6.23 -5.79 9.09
CA ASP A 539 7.08 -4.65 8.75
C ASP A 539 7.87 -4.92 7.47
N ALA A 540 8.40 -3.85 6.88
CA ALA A 540 8.99 -3.78 5.55
C ALA A 540 10.13 -4.78 5.24
N ASP A 541 10.57 -5.64 6.19
CA ASP A 541 11.54 -6.70 5.93
C ASP A 541 11.12 -8.02 6.60
N PRO A 542 10.35 -8.87 5.87
CA PRO A 542 9.85 -10.14 6.39
C PRO A 542 10.94 -11.17 6.70
N VAL A 543 12.09 -11.10 6.00
CA VAL A 543 13.12 -12.15 6.04
C VAL A 543 13.94 -12.09 7.33
N ASN A 544 14.25 -10.89 7.82
CA ASN A 544 15.07 -10.73 9.03
C ASN A 544 14.31 -11.02 10.33
N ARG A 545 12.98 -10.98 10.33
CA ARG A 545 12.18 -11.23 11.55
C ARG A 545 11.81 -12.68 11.76
N LEU A 546 11.63 -13.46 10.71
CA LEU A 546 11.46 -14.92 10.84
C LEU A 546 12.70 -15.59 11.42
N GLN A 547 13.91 -15.03 11.18
CA GLN A 547 15.16 -15.52 11.77
C GLN A 547 15.33 -15.13 13.24
N ASN A 548 14.75 -14.00 13.68
CA ASN A 548 14.78 -13.54 15.07
C ASN A 548 13.58 -14.03 15.92
N ALA A 549 12.49 -14.48 15.29
CA ALA A 549 11.33 -15.11 15.94
C ALA A 549 11.61 -16.55 16.42
N SER A 550 12.82 -17.05 16.23
CA SER A 550 13.22 -18.42 16.65
C SER A 550 13.30 -18.64 18.16
N ALA A 551 12.96 -17.65 18.98
CA ALA A 551 13.10 -17.75 20.43
C ALA A 551 11.75 -17.84 21.15
N ARG A 552 10.94 -18.82 20.93
CA ARG A 552 9.72 -19.32 21.60
C ARG A 552 8.49 -19.27 20.71
N SER A 553 8.27 -20.30 19.89
CA SER A 553 6.96 -20.57 19.32
C SER A 553 6.02 -20.98 20.46
N TYR A 554 4.97 -20.19 20.69
CA TYR A 554 3.90 -20.63 21.57
C TYR A 554 3.15 -21.79 20.89
N ASN A 555 2.90 -22.82 21.65
CA ASN A 555 2.32 -24.04 21.11
C ASN A 555 0.79 -23.94 21.12
N TYR A 556 0.20 -23.76 19.94
CA TYR A 556 -1.27 -23.79 19.74
C TYR A 556 -1.79 -25.20 19.42
N ASP A 557 -1.01 -26.27 19.56
CA ASP A 557 -1.39 -27.61 19.11
C ASP A 557 -2.66 -28.14 19.80
N GLU A 558 -2.87 -27.87 21.09
CA GLU A 558 -4.08 -28.25 21.80
C GLU A 558 -5.31 -27.53 21.26
N ALA A 559 -5.20 -26.22 21.03
CA ALA A 559 -6.26 -25.42 20.44
C ALA A 559 -6.59 -25.87 19.00
N ILE A 560 -5.57 -26.19 18.21
CA ILE A 560 -5.74 -26.76 16.87
C ILE A 560 -6.40 -28.16 16.92
N ALA A 561 -6.07 -28.98 17.91
CA ALA A 561 -6.68 -30.30 18.09
C ALA A 561 -8.18 -30.20 18.38
N ASP A 562 -8.59 -29.22 19.18
CA ASP A 562 -10.02 -28.93 19.44
C ASP A 562 -10.74 -28.51 18.14
N LEU A 563 -10.13 -27.65 17.33
CA LEU A 563 -10.71 -27.23 16.04
C LEU A 563 -10.80 -28.40 15.06
N ASN A 564 -9.81 -29.30 15.05
CA ASN A 564 -9.88 -30.54 14.26
C ASN A 564 -11.10 -31.39 14.68
N LYS A 565 -11.37 -31.45 15.99
CA LYS A 565 -12.55 -32.17 16.50
C LYS A 565 -13.85 -31.45 16.12
N ALA A 566 -13.90 -30.12 16.24
CA ALA A 566 -15.06 -29.31 15.84
C ALA A 566 -15.38 -29.50 14.35
N ILE A 567 -14.37 -29.45 13.48
CA ILE A 567 -14.51 -29.68 12.03
C ILE A 567 -14.98 -31.10 11.72
N LYS A 568 -14.44 -32.09 12.40
CA LYS A 568 -14.87 -33.48 12.21
C LYS A 568 -16.34 -33.66 12.57
N LEU A 569 -16.83 -33.01 13.62
CA LEU A 569 -18.23 -33.06 14.08
C LEU A 569 -19.17 -32.20 13.23
N TYR A 570 -18.64 -31.14 12.59
CA TYR A 570 -19.40 -30.24 11.74
C TYR A 570 -18.57 -29.74 10.56
N PRO A 571 -18.43 -30.53 9.47
CA PRO A 571 -17.58 -30.19 8.33
C PRO A 571 -17.98 -28.93 7.55
N ALA A 572 -19.22 -28.45 7.69
CA ALA A 572 -19.67 -27.21 7.06
C ALA A 572 -19.47 -25.96 7.94
N PHE A 573 -18.69 -26.04 9.01
CA PHE A 573 -18.52 -24.97 9.97
C PHE A 573 -17.38 -24.03 9.57
N ALA A 574 -17.63 -23.05 8.70
CA ALA A 574 -16.65 -22.11 8.17
C ALA A 574 -15.80 -21.41 9.24
N TYR A 575 -16.40 -21.05 10.36
CA TYR A 575 -15.69 -20.39 11.47
C TYR A 575 -14.62 -21.27 12.12
N ALA A 576 -14.82 -22.58 12.16
CA ALA A 576 -13.81 -23.49 12.72
C ALA A 576 -12.58 -23.59 11.80
N TYR A 577 -12.77 -23.64 10.48
CA TYR A 577 -11.66 -23.53 9.53
C TYR A 577 -10.94 -22.19 9.63
N TYR A 578 -11.68 -21.10 9.70
CA TYR A 578 -11.11 -19.76 9.86
C TYR A 578 -10.26 -19.66 11.14
N ASN A 579 -10.78 -20.12 12.28
CA ASN A 579 -10.03 -20.10 13.53
C ASN A 579 -8.79 -20.99 13.47
N ARG A 580 -8.88 -22.19 12.86
CA ARG A 580 -7.74 -23.10 12.72
C ARG A 580 -6.66 -22.47 11.81
N ALA A 581 -7.06 -21.84 10.72
CA ALA A 581 -6.16 -21.09 9.83
C ALA A 581 -5.41 -19.97 10.57
N ASN A 582 -6.11 -19.22 11.43
CA ASN A 582 -5.45 -18.19 12.26
C ASN A 582 -4.36 -18.80 13.15
N LEU A 583 -4.67 -19.91 13.86
CA LEU A 583 -3.71 -20.54 14.75
C LEU A 583 -2.54 -21.19 13.99
N GLN A 584 -2.79 -21.77 12.82
CA GLN A 584 -1.76 -22.29 11.94
C GLN A 584 -0.84 -21.17 11.43
N ALA A 585 -1.40 -20.01 11.02
CA ALA A 585 -0.63 -18.85 10.58
C ALA A 585 0.26 -18.32 11.72
N LEU A 586 -0.28 -18.20 12.94
CA LEU A 586 0.46 -17.81 14.13
C LEU A 586 1.56 -18.83 14.52
N SER A 587 1.36 -20.10 14.17
CA SER A 587 2.35 -21.18 14.34
C SER A 587 3.37 -21.26 13.21
N GLY A 588 3.32 -20.36 12.20
CA GLY A 588 4.19 -20.39 11.02
C GLY A 588 3.82 -21.45 9.97
N LYS A 589 2.71 -22.18 10.13
CA LYS A 589 2.20 -23.18 9.20
C LYS A 589 1.36 -22.49 8.11
N LEU A 590 2.03 -21.67 7.26
CA LEU A 590 1.35 -20.78 6.30
C LEU A 590 0.59 -21.52 5.18
N PRO A 591 1.13 -22.62 4.58
CA PRO A 591 0.38 -23.37 3.57
C PRO A 591 -0.92 -23.97 4.11
N GLU A 592 -0.87 -24.57 5.29
CA GLU A 592 -2.04 -25.16 5.96
C GLU A 592 -3.08 -24.09 6.30
N ALA A 593 -2.62 -22.91 6.74
CA ALA A 593 -3.49 -21.77 7.01
C ALA A 593 -4.18 -21.27 5.73
N PHE A 594 -3.46 -21.21 4.62
CA PHE A 594 -4.02 -20.84 3.32
C PHE A 594 -5.13 -21.81 2.87
N ASP A 595 -4.89 -23.12 3.01
CA ASP A 595 -5.88 -24.16 2.64
C ASP A 595 -7.15 -24.03 3.50
N ASP A 596 -7.01 -23.82 4.80
CA ASP A 596 -8.14 -23.66 5.71
C ASP A 596 -8.92 -22.36 5.48
N TYR A 597 -8.25 -21.22 5.22
CA TYR A 597 -8.96 -20.01 4.81
C TYR A 597 -9.70 -20.21 3.48
N THR A 598 -9.08 -20.92 2.54
CA THR A 598 -9.72 -21.26 1.26
C THR A 598 -10.96 -22.09 1.51
N LYS A 599 -10.89 -23.08 2.39
CA LYS A 599 -12.05 -23.88 2.76
C LYS A 599 -13.15 -23.07 3.47
N ALA A 600 -12.78 -22.14 4.33
CA ALA A 600 -13.72 -21.23 4.97
C ALA A 600 -14.45 -20.35 3.94
N ILE A 601 -13.74 -19.85 2.91
CA ILE A 601 -14.30 -19.07 1.82
C ILE A 601 -15.19 -19.90 0.89
N GLU A 602 -14.82 -21.15 0.58
CA GLU A 602 -15.68 -22.06 -0.17
C GLU A 602 -17.02 -22.30 0.51
N LEU A 603 -16.99 -22.46 1.83
CA LEU A 603 -18.20 -22.65 2.64
C LEU A 603 -19.01 -21.35 2.77
N TRP A 604 -18.33 -20.22 2.81
CA TRP A 604 -18.96 -18.89 2.91
C TRP A 604 -18.25 -17.88 1.99
N PRO A 605 -18.71 -17.73 0.72
CA PRO A 605 -18.07 -16.84 -0.27
C PRO A 605 -18.02 -15.34 0.09
N ASN A 606 -18.78 -14.90 1.08
CA ASN A 606 -18.76 -13.51 1.58
C ASN A 606 -18.02 -13.35 2.91
N PHE A 607 -17.13 -14.27 3.26
CA PHE A 607 -16.37 -14.23 4.51
C PHE A 607 -15.21 -13.22 4.42
N ALA A 608 -15.53 -11.95 4.65
CA ALA A 608 -14.60 -10.83 4.50
C ALA A 608 -13.30 -11.01 5.29
N GLU A 609 -13.41 -11.48 6.55
CA GLU A 609 -12.26 -11.70 7.42
C GLU A 609 -11.35 -12.82 6.92
N ALA A 610 -11.91 -13.84 6.30
CA ALA A 610 -11.12 -14.93 5.73
C ALA A 610 -10.34 -14.48 4.50
N TYR A 611 -10.93 -13.65 3.63
CA TYR A 611 -10.21 -13.02 2.53
C TYR A 611 -9.07 -12.12 3.04
N TYR A 612 -9.35 -11.28 4.05
CA TYR A 612 -8.33 -10.40 4.61
C TYR A 612 -7.13 -11.18 5.15
N ASN A 613 -7.36 -12.17 6.00
CA ASN A 613 -6.29 -12.95 6.60
C ASN A 613 -5.58 -13.85 5.58
N ARG A 614 -6.31 -14.44 4.60
CA ARG A 614 -5.70 -15.20 3.50
C ARG A 614 -4.82 -14.31 2.63
N GLY A 615 -5.27 -13.09 2.35
CA GLY A 615 -4.50 -12.09 1.62
C GLY A 615 -3.18 -11.77 2.31
N LEU A 616 -3.18 -11.59 3.63
CA LEU A 616 -1.96 -11.40 4.41
C LEU A 616 -1.04 -12.63 4.34
N VAL A 617 -1.59 -13.84 4.49
CA VAL A 617 -0.81 -15.09 4.38
C VAL A 617 -0.17 -15.22 2.99
N GLN A 618 -0.88 -14.91 1.91
CA GLN A 618 -0.33 -14.94 0.55
C GLN A 618 0.80 -13.93 0.36
N ILE A 619 0.66 -12.69 0.87
CA ILE A 619 1.74 -11.69 0.84
C ILE A 619 2.97 -12.22 1.58
N TYR A 620 2.77 -12.86 2.73
CA TYR A 620 3.84 -13.47 3.49
C TYR A 620 4.53 -14.62 2.73
N MET A 621 3.76 -15.38 1.95
CA MET A 621 4.26 -16.42 1.06
C MET A 621 4.87 -15.87 -0.24
N LYS A 622 5.03 -14.55 -0.36
CA LYS A 622 5.57 -13.81 -1.53
C LYS A 622 4.67 -13.86 -2.78
N ASP A 623 3.40 -14.25 -2.65
CA ASP A 623 2.40 -14.09 -3.72
C ASP A 623 1.61 -12.79 -3.51
N THR A 624 2.32 -11.67 -3.63
CA THR A 624 1.76 -10.33 -3.36
C THR A 624 0.55 -10.03 -4.24
N ARG A 625 0.58 -10.45 -5.52
CA ARG A 625 -0.52 -10.17 -6.46
C ARG A 625 -1.83 -10.82 -6.00
N LYS A 626 -1.81 -12.11 -5.66
CA LYS A 626 -3.02 -12.80 -5.18
C LYS A 626 -3.44 -12.28 -3.81
N GLY A 627 -2.48 -11.99 -2.94
CA GLY A 627 -2.74 -11.38 -1.64
C GLY A 627 -3.47 -10.05 -1.76
N CYS A 628 -3.05 -9.17 -2.67
CA CYS A 628 -3.73 -7.91 -2.95
C CYS A 628 -5.15 -8.10 -3.52
N LEU A 629 -5.39 -9.12 -4.36
CA LEU A 629 -6.74 -9.44 -4.83
C LEU A 629 -7.66 -9.89 -3.70
N ASP A 630 -7.17 -10.69 -2.77
CA ASP A 630 -7.92 -11.08 -1.58
C ASP A 630 -8.20 -9.89 -0.66
N LEU A 631 -7.23 -8.99 -0.45
CA LEU A 631 -7.44 -7.75 0.30
C LEU A 631 -8.45 -6.83 -0.40
N SER A 632 -8.41 -6.70 -1.73
CA SER A 632 -9.44 -5.99 -2.50
C SER A 632 -10.84 -6.57 -2.23
N LYS A 633 -10.96 -7.91 -2.28
CA LYS A 633 -12.22 -8.59 -1.98
C LYS A 633 -12.69 -8.38 -0.53
N ALA A 634 -11.78 -8.40 0.43
CA ALA A 634 -12.08 -8.09 1.82
C ALA A 634 -12.59 -6.66 2.00
N GLY A 635 -11.95 -5.69 1.33
CA GLY A 635 -12.38 -4.28 1.30
C GLY A 635 -13.77 -4.12 0.68
N GLU A 636 -14.02 -4.78 -0.46
CA GLU A 636 -15.33 -4.85 -1.12
C GLU A 636 -16.41 -5.41 -0.19
N LEU A 637 -16.07 -6.40 0.63
CA LEU A 637 -16.97 -7.02 1.61
C LEU A 637 -17.10 -6.22 2.92
N GLY A 638 -16.42 -5.08 3.06
CA GLY A 638 -16.62 -4.13 4.16
C GLY A 638 -15.47 -4.00 5.15
N ILE A 639 -14.31 -4.62 4.92
CA ILE A 639 -13.11 -4.42 5.75
C ILE A 639 -12.35 -3.19 5.24
N ALA A 640 -12.68 -2.00 5.74
CA ALA A 640 -12.13 -0.73 5.28
C ALA A 640 -10.58 -0.67 5.34
N ASN A 641 -9.98 -1.25 6.39
CA ASN A 641 -8.53 -1.28 6.58
C ASN A 641 -7.79 -2.06 5.47
N ALA A 642 -8.49 -2.89 4.69
CA ALA A 642 -7.89 -3.61 3.58
C ALA A 642 -7.32 -2.68 2.49
N TYR A 643 -7.96 -1.52 2.26
CA TYR A 643 -7.48 -0.54 1.28
C TYR A 643 -6.19 0.17 1.72
N GLN A 644 -6.00 0.39 3.03
CA GLN A 644 -4.75 0.93 3.57
C GLN A 644 -3.58 -0.05 3.34
N LEU A 645 -3.84 -1.35 3.49
CA LEU A 645 -2.86 -2.39 3.17
C LEU A 645 -2.55 -2.46 1.68
N LEU A 646 -3.55 -2.36 0.83
CA LEU A 646 -3.37 -2.35 -0.62
C LEU A 646 -2.45 -1.22 -1.05
N GLN A 647 -2.63 0.00 -0.54
CA GLN A 647 -1.74 1.12 -0.81
C GLN A 647 -0.29 0.82 -0.44
N ARG A 648 -0.07 0.08 0.66
CA ARG A 648 1.27 -0.28 1.13
C ARG A 648 1.93 -1.36 0.28
N TYR A 649 1.19 -2.40 -0.12
CA TYR A 649 1.75 -3.56 -0.82
C TYR A 649 1.67 -3.47 -2.34
N ALA A 650 0.69 -2.76 -2.92
CA ALA A 650 0.60 -2.56 -4.36
C ALA A 650 1.71 -1.67 -4.91
N SER A 651 2.33 -0.82 -4.06
CA SER A 651 3.45 0.04 -4.42
C SER A 651 4.83 -0.63 -4.30
N ALA A 652 4.92 -1.78 -3.63
CA ALA A 652 6.13 -2.59 -3.63
C ALA A 652 6.31 -3.19 -5.03
N LYS A 653 7.14 -2.52 -5.85
CA LYS A 653 7.50 -2.98 -7.19
C LYS A 653 8.10 -4.38 -7.10
N HIS A 654 7.70 -5.22 -8.07
CA HIS A 654 8.41 -6.44 -8.41
C HIS A 654 9.92 -6.16 -8.50
N ASP A 655 10.68 -6.65 -7.52
CA ASP A 655 12.08 -6.94 -7.68
C ASP A 655 12.23 -8.30 -8.38
#